data_a98e8c7ce19ca1d835b6424561206594
#
_entry.id   a98e8c7ce19ca1d835b6424561206594
#
_cell.length_a   1.000
_cell.length_b   1.000
_cell.length_c   1.000
_cell.angle_alpha   90.00
_cell.angle_beta   90.00
_cell.angle_gamma   90.00
#
_symmetry.space_group_name_H-M   'P 1'
#
loop_
_entity.id
_entity.type
_entity.pdbx_description
1 polymer ?
#
loop_
_entity_poly.entity_id
_entity_poly.type
_entity_poly.pdbx_seq_one_letter_code
_entity_poly.pdbx_strand_id
1 'polypeptide(L)'
;MNQGKKLREQLDVKGNFVVLAELAGGPNFDFGPITKFLSAYRKAGASALPAGFDFAAVTLPQNPGGTANIEPTYVLDRLLAEGLLGDLDCIPHISCKDQNLNSIVSSLVSFRNASIESLLILTGDKPIDAKGVFDVDSIGTLQLVRDINNESYIKAKPQDLDKAHQFFPGAAVSPFKYTEASQMQQYYKMEKKIACGAKFLITQVGWDWKKSRELFRYLEANKINIPVIGNVFVLSTKTAAPRLMHDVKLTGCFVSDELLAKLYSETLPQHIERAAQQVAMYKSLGAAGVDIGGIADFDTFASVLKRAAEIGNNWEQFKDNLCWPPTRGERSRIQNAFYLYNEPGRQEILSKPRKTFKHSFFNFFHRAILNPDYAGFRAFRRVMAALGTEKGKGVVYKLFNASEGAFKYLVFDCEGCGDCYLPENFSLCTIGGCEKGMDNAPCGDATADGKCGNNLERVCIGELIYNAAASEEHGLEKLRRIINKPRIKALEHTASILNYLFGRDHTMKNPVISIGESIHATIPKTGQIMKQLAQLGPDAYTKESGPLNYIRALIDSQAGDGADYIAVNLDAFGEDNPQTTVDMMRQYVKLVRKWGKGVPICLDSSNDAVLIEGLKEWYDTSEDVKQPLINSIKVYTMDKMLPLKKDYNYAFIGLLITEDKPTGPGGSYSVSELYYLAQRIFNKAVGQFGFKPSEIFLDSTVFPIAIDMPMEPGVPGYTYRAFETIKKIKSDPKMKGVHCSLGISNSVRDLPGRRIGVCRAYLSKAMEYGLDAGIINVAHHYGHVAPDPDLVEMVDAFAKMNGSAEATNKAMTLMGKFCRENRKTLA
;
A
#
# COMPACT_ATOMS: atom_id res chain seq x y z
N MET A 1 25.66 -5.28 -24.40
CA MET A 1 25.90 -4.00 -23.74
C MET A 1 26.32 -4.32 -22.31
N ASN A 2 27.52 -3.92 -21.87
CA ASN A 2 27.90 -4.01 -20.46
C ASN A 2 26.95 -3.06 -19.71
N GLN A 3 25.95 -3.61 -19.03
CA GLN A 3 25.13 -2.81 -18.12
C GLN A 3 26.01 -2.51 -16.90
N GLY A 4 26.26 -1.24 -16.64
CA GLY A 4 26.87 -0.78 -15.41
C GLY A 4 26.09 -1.29 -14.19
N LYS A 5 26.69 -1.24 -13.02
CA LYS A 5 26.02 -1.61 -11.77
C LYS A 5 24.81 -0.72 -11.56
N LYS A 6 23.64 -1.33 -11.41
CA LYS A 6 22.40 -0.58 -11.07
C LYS A 6 22.54 0.10 -9.71
N LEU A 7 21.87 1.23 -9.52
CA LEU A 7 21.86 1.94 -8.24
C LEU A 7 21.49 1.02 -7.07
N ARG A 8 20.51 0.13 -7.27
CA ARG A 8 20.10 -0.88 -6.29
C ARG A 8 21.30 -1.70 -5.78
N GLU A 9 22.09 -2.25 -6.70
CA GLU A 9 23.26 -3.07 -6.38
C GLU A 9 24.33 -2.28 -5.62
N GLN A 10 24.48 -0.99 -5.95
CA GLN A 10 25.45 -0.11 -5.30
C GLN A 10 25.01 0.29 -3.90
N LEU A 11 23.72 0.51 -3.67
CA LEU A 11 23.16 0.83 -2.34
C LEU A 11 23.14 -0.39 -1.40
N ASP A 12 23.14 -1.62 -1.94
CA ASP A 12 23.21 -2.84 -1.13
C ASP A 12 24.63 -3.14 -0.61
N VAL A 13 25.66 -2.49 -1.16
CA VAL A 13 27.07 -2.65 -0.70
C VAL A 13 27.30 -1.80 0.55
N LYS A 14 27.48 -2.48 1.68
CA LYS A 14 27.72 -1.81 2.96
C LYS A 14 28.98 -0.94 2.92
N GLY A 15 28.83 0.33 3.26
CA GLY A 15 29.94 1.31 3.29
C GLY A 15 30.22 1.98 1.94
N ASN A 16 29.53 1.61 0.88
CA ASN A 16 29.57 2.35 -0.38
C ASN A 16 28.92 3.73 -0.23
N PHE A 17 29.44 4.74 -0.92
CA PHE A 17 28.90 6.09 -0.93
C PHE A 17 28.67 6.53 -2.39
N VAL A 18 27.43 6.45 -2.83
CA VAL A 18 27.06 6.79 -4.21
C VAL A 18 26.93 8.29 -4.41
N VAL A 19 27.31 8.74 -5.58
CA VAL A 19 27.13 10.14 -6.01
C VAL A 19 26.21 10.16 -7.20
N LEU A 20 25.18 11.01 -7.13
CA LEU A 20 24.25 11.26 -8.23
C LEU A 20 24.47 12.69 -8.74
N ALA A 21 24.10 12.95 -9.99
CA ALA A 21 24.07 14.29 -10.56
C ALA A 21 22.68 14.60 -11.08
N GLU A 22 22.06 15.64 -10.51
CA GLU A 22 20.78 16.15 -11.01
C GLU A 22 20.99 17.01 -12.25
N LEU A 23 20.56 16.52 -13.42
CA LEU A 23 20.74 17.16 -14.70
C LEU A 23 19.39 17.59 -15.27
N ALA A 24 19.13 18.89 -15.22
CA ALA A 24 17.94 19.50 -15.84
C ALA A 24 18.28 20.03 -17.25
N GLY A 25 17.29 20.10 -18.12
CA GLY A 25 17.41 20.79 -19.39
C GLY A 25 17.73 22.27 -19.20
N GLY A 26 18.48 22.85 -20.15
CA GLY A 26 18.83 24.25 -20.13
C GLY A 26 17.65 25.17 -20.46
N PRO A 27 17.87 26.52 -20.44
CA PRO A 27 16.87 27.47 -20.87
C PRO A 27 16.38 27.17 -22.29
N ASN A 28 15.10 27.45 -22.54
CA ASN A 28 14.43 27.16 -23.82
C ASN A 28 14.40 25.66 -24.19
N PHE A 29 14.36 24.80 -23.18
CA PHE A 29 14.32 23.33 -23.35
C PHE A 29 15.55 22.77 -24.08
N ASP A 30 16.73 23.37 -23.84
CA ASP A 30 17.99 22.92 -24.42
C ASP A 30 18.52 21.67 -23.76
N PHE A 31 18.79 20.65 -24.56
CA PHE A 31 19.40 19.37 -24.12
C PHE A 31 20.95 19.49 -24.00
N GLY A 32 21.54 20.51 -24.61
CA GLY A 32 22.98 20.73 -24.69
C GLY A 32 23.74 20.66 -23.35
N PRO A 33 23.25 21.26 -22.23
CA PRO A 33 23.90 21.15 -20.94
C PRO A 33 24.10 19.72 -20.45
N ILE A 34 23.09 18.87 -20.60
CA ILE A 34 23.14 17.44 -20.21
C ILE A 34 24.20 16.72 -21.04
N THR A 35 24.15 16.88 -22.37
CA THR A 35 25.13 16.28 -23.27
C THR A 35 26.56 16.72 -22.98
N LYS A 36 26.79 18.03 -22.76
CA LYS A 36 28.11 18.58 -22.43
C LYS A 36 28.65 18.00 -21.12
N PHE A 37 27.84 17.94 -20.10
CA PHE A 37 28.22 17.37 -18.80
C PHE A 37 28.65 15.90 -18.94
N LEU A 38 27.83 15.06 -19.54
CA LEU A 38 28.13 13.63 -19.70
C LEU A 38 29.30 13.38 -20.65
N SER A 39 29.44 14.14 -21.73
CA SER A 39 30.58 14.06 -22.64
C SER A 39 31.89 14.44 -21.94
N ALA A 40 31.88 15.47 -21.09
CA ALA A 40 33.04 15.85 -20.29
C ALA A 40 33.42 14.76 -19.29
N TYR A 41 32.44 14.16 -18.60
CA TYR A 41 32.69 13.01 -17.72
C TYR A 41 33.28 11.83 -18.50
N ARG A 42 32.73 11.47 -19.65
CA ARG A 42 33.23 10.37 -20.48
C ARG A 42 34.67 10.59 -20.93
N LYS A 43 35.02 11.83 -21.27
CA LYS A 43 36.39 12.20 -21.63
C LYS A 43 37.35 12.14 -20.44
N ALA A 44 36.93 12.61 -19.27
CA ALA A 44 37.75 12.64 -18.06
C ALA A 44 37.92 11.25 -17.41
N GLY A 45 36.89 10.41 -17.52
CA GLY A 45 36.85 9.08 -16.91
C GLY A 45 36.60 9.11 -15.41
N ALA A 46 36.30 7.94 -14.85
CA ALA A 46 36.02 7.78 -13.42
C ALA A 46 37.21 8.21 -12.52
N SER A 47 38.45 8.08 -13.00
CA SER A 47 39.66 8.52 -12.28
C SER A 47 39.77 10.03 -12.04
N ALA A 48 38.91 10.83 -12.71
CA ALA A 48 38.82 12.26 -12.44
C ALA A 48 38.15 12.58 -11.08
N LEU A 49 37.45 11.63 -10.49
CA LEU A 49 36.80 11.76 -9.21
C LEU A 49 37.63 11.12 -8.09
N PRO A 50 37.53 11.62 -6.86
CA PRO A 50 38.29 11.09 -5.74
C PRO A 50 37.82 9.71 -5.31
N ALA A 51 38.71 8.88 -4.81
CA ALA A 51 38.40 7.56 -4.31
C ALA A 51 37.34 7.61 -3.21
N GLY A 52 36.37 6.67 -3.25
CA GLY A 52 35.26 6.58 -2.30
C GLY A 52 34.10 7.54 -2.59
N PHE A 53 34.03 8.05 -3.84
CA PHE A 53 32.89 8.82 -4.40
C PHE A 53 32.54 8.22 -5.76
N ASP A 54 31.65 7.23 -5.73
CA ASP A 54 31.29 6.49 -6.94
C ASP A 54 30.15 7.21 -7.66
N PHE A 55 30.43 7.81 -8.82
CA PHE A 55 29.39 8.39 -9.67
C PHE A 55 28.52 7.27 -10.24
N ALA A 56 27.36 7.11 -9.63
CA ALA A 56 26.50 5.95 -9.83
C ALA A 56 25.39 6.17 -10.86
N ALA A 57 24.78 7.38 -10.86
CA ALA A 57 23.62 7.65 -11.70
C ALA A 57 23.43 9.15 -11.96
N VAL A 58 22.61 9.43 -12.99
CA VAL A 58 22.05 10.76 -13.22
C VAL A 58 20.58 10.77 -12.81
N THR A 59 20.14 11.85 -12.19
CA THR A 59 18.73 12.11 -11.90
C THR A 59 18.17 13.12 -12.90
N LEU A 60 16.96 12.84 -13.41
CA LEU A 60 16.31 13.63 -14.43
C LEU A 60 15.01 14.23 -13.89
N PRO A 61 15.01 15.53 -13.48
CA PRO A 61 13.84 16.15 -12.90
C PRO A 61 12.72 16.34 -13.92
N GLN A 62 11.48 16.09 -13.52
CA GLN A 62 10.29 16.37 -14.32
C GLN A 62 9.63 17.66 -13.86
N ASN A 63 9.57 18.66 -14.74
CA ASN A 63 8.91 19.95 -14.52
C ASN A 63 9.30 20.61 -13.18
N PRO A 64 10.60 20.78 -12.88
CA PRO A 64 11.05 21.36 -11.61
C PRO A 64 10.52 22.78 -11.42
N GLY A 65 10.18 23.10 -10.15
CA GLY A 65 9.59 24.40 -9.81
C GLY A 65 8.22 24.66 -10.43
N GLY A 66 7.49 23.61 -10.85
CA GLY A 66 6.18 23.73 -11.48
C GLY A 66 6.18 24.25 -12.91
N THR A 67 7.36 24.50 -13.49
CA THR A 67 7.53 24.99 -14.86
C THR A 67 7.72 23.83 -15.82
N ALA A 68 7.08 23.89 -17.00
CA ALA A 68 7.25 22.89 -18.05
C ALA A 68 8.72 22.79 -18.47
N ASN A 69 9.20 21.55 -18.63
CA ASN A 69 10.55 21.24 -19.07
C ASN A 69 10.51 20.02 -20.02
N ILE A 70 11.67 19.64 -20.59
CA ILE A 70 11.79 18.46 -21.42
C ILE A 70 11.41 17.23 -20.60
N GLU A 71 10.56 16.38 -21.16
CA GLU A 71 10.12 15.15 -20.51
C GLU A 71 11.29 14.17 -20.27
N PRO A 72 11.42 13.61 -19.06
CA PRO A 72 12.49 12.66 -18.74
C PRO A 72 12.54 11.45 -19.67
N THR A 73 11.40 11.01 -20.21
CA THR A 73 11.35 9.93 -21.21
C THR A 73 12.10 10.27 -22.49
N TYR A 74 11.92 11.51 -22.98
CA TYR A 74 12.64 11.98 -24.18
C TYR A 74 14.13 12.15 -23.90
N VAL A 75 14.49 12.75 -22.74
CA VAL A 75 15.90 12.89 -22.34
C VAL A 75 16.57 11.52 -22.26
N LEU A 76 15.94 10.56 -21.63
CA LEU A 76 16.43 9.20 -21.50
C LEU A 76 16.65 8.53 -22.87
N ASP A 77 15.67 8.63 -23.76
CA ASP A 77 15.76 8.04 -25.11
C ASP A 77 16.97 8.59 -25.87
N ARG A 78 17.19 9.91 -25.81
CA ARG A 78 18.36 10.57 -26.38
C ARG A 78 19.67 10.12 -25.76
N LEU A 79 19.74 9.99 -24.42
CA LEU A 79 20.94 9.55 -23.70
C LEU A 79 21.32 8.10 -24.07
N LEU A 80 20.31 7.25 -24.23
CA LEU A 80 20.50 5.85 -24.66
C LEU A 80 20.96 5.77 -26.11
N ALA A 81 20.30 6.52 -27.02
CA ALA A 81 20.64 6.55 -28.43
C ALA A 81 22.05 7.08 -28.71
N GLU A 82 22.49 8.09 -27.96
CA GLU A 82 23.83 8.68 -28.07
C GLU A 82 24.90 7.94 -27.22
N GLY A 83 24.53 6.88 -26.47
CA GLY A 83 25.44 6.09 -25.65
C GLY A 83 26.08 6.86 -24.47
N LEU A 84 25.50 7.98 -24.08
CA LEU A 84 26.07 8.90 -23.07
C LEU A 84 26.01 8.37 -21.65
N LEU A 85 25.05 7.53 -21.32
CA LEU A 85 24.93 6.93 -19.97
C LEU A 85 26.08 5.96 -19.67
N GLY A 86 26.43 5.09 -20.63
CA GLY A 86 27.47 4.05 -20.48
C GLY A 86 27.18 3.12 -19.31
N ASP A 87 27.97 3.24 -18.23
CA ASP A 87 27.84 2.47 -16.99
C ASP A 87 27.02 3.16 -15.89
N LEU A 88 26.57 4.40 -16.11
CA LEU A 88 25.72 5.11 -15.18
C LEU A 88 24.28 4.60 -15.22
N ASP A 89 23.65 4.49 -14.05
CA ASP A 89 22.20 4.32 -13.98
C ASP A 89 21.48 5.65 -14.24
N CYS A 90 20.19 5.60 -14.50
CA CYS A 90 19.36 6.78 -14.72
C CYS A 90 18.14 6.71 -13.83
N ILE A 91 17.86 7.81 -13.14
CA ILE A 91 16.75 7.95 -12.19
C ILE A 91 15.82 9.04 -12.69
N PRO A 92 14.88 8.74 -13.59
CA PRO A 92 13.87 9.71 -13.97
C PRO A 92 12.97 10.01 -12.77
N HIS A 93 12.64 11.30 -12.61
CA HIS A 93 11.62 11.72 -11.65
C HIS A 93 10.24 11.49 -12.26
N ILE A 94 9.31 11.00 -11.43
CA ILE A 94 7.90 10.94 -11.76
C ILE A 94 7.18 11.89 -10.83
N SER A 95 6.71 12.99 -11.42
CA SER A 95 5.89 13.99 -10.76
C SER A 95 4.41 13.66 -10.97
N CYS A 96 3.61 13.69 -9.89
CA CYS A 96 2.15 13.55 -10.02
C CYS A 96 1.49 14.80 -10.64
N LYS A 97 2.22 15.90 -10.71
CA LYS A 97 1.73 17.17 -11.23
C LYS A 97 1.36 17.07 -12.70
N ASP A 98 0.16 17.59 -13.03
CA ASP A 98 -0.40 17.68 -14.38
C ASP A 98 -0.48 16.32 -15.11
N GLN A 99 -0.56 15.26 -14.35
CA GLN A 99 -0.73 13.90 -14.83
C GLN A 99 -1.94 13.22 -14.20
N ASN A 100 -2.66 12.46 -15.03
CA ASN A 100 -3.61 11.48 -14.53
C ASN A 100 -2.95 10.11 -14.39
N LEU A 101 -3.67 9.18 -13.76
CA LEU A 101 -3.19 7.83 -13.52
C LEU A 101 -2.71 7.12 -14.81
N ASN A 102 -3.42 7.27 -15.92
CA ASN A 102 -3.06 6.64 -17.19
C ASN A 102 -1.75 7.21 -17.77
N SER A 103 -1.53 8.52 -17.64
CA SER A 103 -0.28 9.16 -18.06
C SER A 103 0.91 8.63 -17.26
N ILE A 104 0.76 8.51 -15.94
CA ILE A 104 1.80 7.92 -15.06
C ILE A 104 2.09 6.47 -15.46
N VAL A 105 1.05 5.66 -15.70
CA VAL A 105 1.23 4.27 -16.17
C VAL A 105 1.96 4.23 -17.51
N SER A 106 1.63 5.10 -18.44
CA SER A 106 2.32 5.17 -19.74
C SER A 106 3.80 5.49 -19.59
N SER A 107 4.16 6.42 -18.71
CA SER A 107 5.56 6.74 -18.39
C SER A 107 6.28 5.53 -17.79
N LEU A 108 5.64 4.85 -16.83
CA LEU A 108 6.19 3.62 -16.20
C LEU A 108 6.42 2.52 -17.24
N VAL A 109 5.48 2.32 -18.17
CA VAL A 109 5.65 1.34 -19.26
C VAL A 109 6.83 1.71 -20.17
N SER A 110 7.00 3.00 -20.47
CA SER A 110 8.13 3.48 -21.26
C SER A 110 9.46 3.24 -20.55
N PHE A 111 9.56 3.56 -19.27
CA PHE A 111 10.77 3.30 -18.46
C PHE A 111 11.07 1.80 -18.36
N ARG A 112 10.06 0.97 -18.18
CA ARG A 112 10.21 -0.49 -18.17
C ARG A 112 10.79 -1.00 -19.51
N ASN A 113 10.27 -0.51 -20.63
CA ASN A 113 10.78 -0.88 -21.96
C ASN A 113 12.23 -0.42 -22.19
N ALA A 114 12.63 0.69 -21.58
CA ALA A 114 14.00 1.18 -21.56
C ALA A 114 14.90 0.49 -20.52
N SER A 115 14.38 -0.55 -19.80
CA SER A 115 15.09 -1.28 -18.74
C SER A 115 15.53 -0.40 -17.57
N ILE A 116 14.83 0.70 -17.32
CA ILE A 116 15.03 1.56 -16.16
C ILE A 116 14.33 0.94 -14.95
N GLU A 117 15.10 0.77 -13.88
CA GLU A 117 14.60 0.27 -12.60
C GLU A 117 14.43 1.37 -11.56
N SER A 118 15.44 2.24 -11.44
CA SER A 118 15.47 3.31 -10.45
C SER A 118 14.57 4.47 -10.83
N LEU A 119 13.68 4.90 -9.93
CA LEU A 119 12.74 6.00 -10.12
C LEU A 119 12.73 6.89 -8.89
N LEU A 120 12.50 8.19 -9.05
CA LEU A 120 12.19 9.07 -7.92
C LEU A 120 10.74 9.56 -8.02
N ILE A 121 9.92 9.16 -7.06
CA ILE A 121 8.49 9.46 -7.03
C ILE A 121 8.23 10.73 -6.20
N LEU A 122 7.66 11.74 -6.84
CA LEU A 122 7.39 13.06 -6.29
C LEU A 122 5.92 13.45 -6.43
N THR A 123 5.41 14.27 -5.52
CA THR A 123 4.11 14.92 -5.73
C THR A 123 4.21 15.97 -6.84
N GLY A 124 5.36 16.65 -6.93
CA GLY A 124 5.62 17.73 -7.88
C GLY A 124 5.11 19.09 -7.41
N ASP A 125 5.63 20.16 -8.03
CA ASP A 125 5.32 21.54 -7.68
C ASP A 125 4.10 22.04 -8.46
N LYS A 126 3.22 22.83 -7.81
CA LYS A 126 2.08 23.46 -8.47
C LYS A 126 2.58 24.50 -9.48
N PRO A 127 1.97 24.63 -10.66
CA PRO A 127 2.26 25.74 -11.58
C PRO A 127 2.01 27.08 -10.89
N ILE A 128 2.84 28.07 -11.22
CA ILE A 128 2.75 29.42 -10.60
C ILE A 128 1.44 30.10 -11.00
N ASP A 129 1.09 30.07 -12.28
CA ASP A 129 -0.02 30.82 -12.87
C ASP A 129 -1.20 29.95 -13.31
N ALA A 130 -1.30 28.70 -12.81
CA ALA A 130 -2.36 27.79 -13.18
C ALA A 130 -2.82 26.91 -12.02
N LYS A 131 -4.04 26.36 -12.12
CA LYS A 131 -4.52 25.31 -11.24
C LYS A 131 -3.85 24.02 -11.69
N GLY A 132 -2.92 23.48 -10.90
CA GLY A 132 -2.30 22.18 -11.16
C GLY A 132 -3.33 21.03 -11.07
N VAL A 133 -3.12 19.98 -11.86
CA VAL A 133 -3.89 18.73 -11.79
C VAL A 133 -3.08 17.70 -11.03
N PHE A 134 -3.69 17.09 -10.03
CA PHE A 134 -3.10 16.03 -9.20
C PHE A 134 -4.12 14.91 -9.04
N ASP A 135 -4.10 13.93 -9.93
CA ASP A 135 -5.01 12.79 -9.87
C ASP A 135 -4.66 11.81 -8.72
N VAL A 136 -3.38 11.71 -8.45
CA VAL A 136 -2.80 10.96 -7.34
C VAL A 136 -1.67 11.77 -6.70
N ASP A 137 -1.27 11.39 -5.49
CA ASP A 137 -0.07 11.93 -4.82
C ASP A 137 1.10 10.92 -4.85
N SER A 138 2.24 11.29 -4.28
CA SER A 138 3.43 10.41 -4.25
C SER A 138 3.20 9.09 -3.51
N ILE A 139 2.29 9.04 -2.54
CA ILE A 139 1.93 7.79 -1.84
C ILE A 139 1.11 6.90 -2.75
N GLY A 140 0.08 7.44 -3.41
CA GLY A 140 -0.72 6.70 -4.38
C GLY A 140 0.12 6.19 -5.56
N THR A 141 1.08 6.97 -6.05
CA THR A 141 2.01 6.55 -7.11
C THR A 141 2.97 5.44 -6.64
N LEU A 142 3.47 5.51 -5.40
CA LEU A 142 4.28 4.40 -4.83
C LEU A 142 3.46 3.11 -4.70
N GLN A 143 2.19 3.20 -4.30
CA GLN A 143 1.29 2.04 -4.29
C GLN A 143 1.11 1.47 -5.70
N LEU A 144 0.89 2.31 -6.70
CA LEU A 144 0.80 1.90 -8.10
C LEU A 144 2.07 1.18 -8.57
N VAL A 145 3.25 1.73 -8.29
CA VAL A 145 4.55 1.11 -8.65
C VAL A 145 4.71 -0.25 -7.96
N ARG A 146 4.36 -0.34 -6.67
CA ARG A 146 4.35 -1.61 -5.93
C ARG A 146 3.42 -2.64 -6.58
N ASP A 147 2.23 -2.23 -6.97
CA ASP A 147 1.25 -3.14 -7.59
C ASP A 147 1.72 -3.60 -8.98
N ILE A 148 2.37 -2.72 -9.77
CA ILE A 148 3.02 -3.08 -11.03
C ILE A 148 4.17 -4.08 -10.79
N ASN A 149 4.97 -3.88 -9.76
CA ASN A 149 6.04 -4.80 -9.38
C ASN A 149 5.46 -6.17 -8.97
N ASN A 150 4.41 -6.21 -8.16
CA ASN A 150 3.73 -7.44 -7.76
C ASN A 150 3.17 -8.17 -9.00
N GLU A 151 2.52 -7.48 -9.92
CA GLU A 151 2.04 -8.07 -11.17
C GLU A 151 3.18 -8.63 -12.02
N SER A 152 4.32 -7.97 -12.06
CA SER A 152 5.49 -8.44 -12.80
C SER A 152 5.94 -9.83 -12.31
N TYR A 153 5.99 -10.03 -10.99
CA TYR A 153 6.29 -11.35 -10.41
C TYR A 153 5.14 -12.34 -10.60
N ILE A 154 3.91 -11.94 -10.29
CA ILE A 154 2.75 -12.82 -10.38
C ILE A 154 2.52 -13.30 -11.80
N LYS A 155 2.76 -12.46 -12.82
CA LYS A 155 2.57 -12.79 -14.24
C LYS A 155 3.78 -13.45 -14.88
N ALA A 156 4.98 -13.37 -14.33
CA ALA A 156 6.17 -14.00 -14.85
C ALA A 156 6.03 -15.53 -14.87
N LYS A 157 6.66 -16.20 -15.84
CA LYS A 157 6.78 -17.66 -15.82
C LYS A 157 7.79 -18.08 -14.74
N PRO A 158 7.66 -19.28 -14.14
CA PRO A 158 8.57 -19.73 -13.08
C PRO A 158 10.06 -19.67 -13.44
N GLN A 159 10.42 -19.95 -14.69
CA GLN A 159 11.79 -19.90 -15.18
C GLN A 159 12.30 -18.47 -15.44
N ASP A 160 11.43 -17.48 -15.50
CA ASP A 160 11.75 -16.07 -15.80
C ASP A 160 11.58 -15.15 -14.58
N LEU A 161 11.39 -15.71 -13.39
CA LEU A 161 11.15 -14.92 -12.17
C LEU A 161 12.29 -13.97 -11.85
N ASP A 162 13.53 -14.44 -12.00
CA ASP A 162 14.72 -13.61 -11.71
C ASP A 162 14.94 -12.52 -12.78
N LYS A 163 14.28 -12.64 -13.93
CA LYS A 163 14.27 -11.64 -15.01
C LYS A 163 13.06 -10.72 -14.96
N ALA A 164 12.13 -10.95 -14.04
CA ALA A 164 10.95 -10.12 -13.92
C ALA A 164 11.36 -8.68 -13.59
N HIS A 165 10.96 -7.74 -14.43
CA HIS A 165 11.30 -6.32 -14.24
C HIS A 165 10.71 -5.80 -12.93
N GLN A 166 11.55 -5.19 -12.12
CA GLN A 166 11.17 -4.60 -10.85
C GLN A 166 11.67 -3.18 -10.77
N PHE A 167 10.75 -2.23 -10.62
CA PHE A 167 11.13 -0.87 -10.27
C PHE A 167 11.71 -0.82 -8.87
N PHE A 168 12.70 0.05 -8.72
CA PHE A 168 13.36 0.40 -7.46
C PHE A 168 13.02 1.87 -7.12
N PRO A 169 11.82 2.14 -6.56
CA PRO A 169 11.35 3.50 -6.37
C PRO A 169 12.00 4.17 -5.16
N GLY A 170 12.50 5.37 -5.37
CA GLY A 170 12.88 6.32 -4.33
C GLY A 170 11.75 7.29 -4.01
N ALA A 171 11.87 7.98 -2.87
CA ALA A 171 10.95 9.00 -2.46
C ALA A 171 11.67 10.18 -1.80
N ALA A 172 11.11 11.39 -1.92
CA ALA A 172 11.65 12.55 -1.24
C ALA A 172 11.22 12.61 0.24
N VAL A 173 12.12 13.10 1.09
CA VAL A 173 11.86 13.50 2.48
C VAL A 173 12.34 14.92 2.71
N SER A 174 11.55 15.75 3.41
CA SER A 174 11.96 17.13 3.75
C SER A 174 12.22 17.28 5.25
N PRO A 175 13.47 17.24 5.70
CA PRO A 175 13.82 17.48 7.10
C PRO A 175 13.81 18.97 7.46
N PHE A 176 13.74 19.88 6.49
CA PHE A 176 13.89 21.33 6.70
C PHE A 176 12.54 22.02 6.96
N LYS A 177 11.83 21.57 8.02
CA LYS A 177 10.64 22.20 8.54
C LYS A 177 10.85 22.69 9.96
N TYR A 178 10.25 23.82 10.31
CA TYR A 178 10.56 24.56 11.53
C TYR A 178 9.35 24.79 12.46
N THR A 179 8.21 24.21 12.14
CA THR A 179 7.12 23.97 13.10
C THR A 179 7.08 22.48 13.45
N GLU A 180 6.64 22.14 14.66
CA GLU A 180 6.48 20.74 15.09
C GLU A 180 5.57 19.97 14.14
N ALA A 181 4.41 20.53 13.84
CA ALA A 181 3.41 19.88 12.99
C ALA A 181 3.93 19.60 11.59
N SER A 182 4.57 20.58 10.93
CA SER A 182 5.15 20.37 9.60
C SER A 182 6.27 19.33 9.64
N GLN A 183 7.16 19.38 10.63
CA GLN A 183 8.29 18.45 10.70
C GLN A 183 7.83 17.01 10.94
N MET A 184 7.00 16.80 11.95
CA MET A 184 6.51 15.46 12.30
C MET A 184 5.67 14.85 11.16
N GLN A 185 4.87 15.66 10.48
CA GLN A 185 4.12 15.21 9.29
C GLN A 185 5.03 14.77 8.14
N GLN A 186 6.19 15.39 7.93
CA GLN A 186 7.15 14.93 6.93
C GLN A 186 7.75 13.57 7.32
N TYR A 187 8.04 13.35 8.60
CA TYR A 187 8.52 12.05 9.07
C TYR A 187 7.45 10.96 8.99
N TYR A 188 6.21 11.26 9.40
CA TYR A 188 5.10 10.32 9.23
C TYR A 188 4.84 10.00 7.75
N LYS A 189 4.90 11.01 6.88
CA LYS A 189 4.75 10.78 5.43
C LYS A 189 5.91 9.96 4.85
N MET A 190 7.13 10.16 5.32
CA MET A 190 8.28 9.32 4.97
C MET A 190 8.02 7.85 5.32
N GLU A 191 7.56 7.56 6.53
CA GLU A 191 7.21 6.21 6.94
C GLU A 191 6.10 5.59 6.06
N LYS A 192 5.07 6.38 5.74
CA LYS A 192 4.01 5.95 4.82
C LYS A 192 4.55 5.65 3.42
N LYS A 193 5.48 6.46 2.90
CA LYS A 193 6.14 6.21 1.62
C LYS A 193 6.94 4.90 1.64
N ILE A 194 7.67 4.63 2.73
CA ILE A 194 8.39 3.36 2.92
C ILE A 194 7.41 2.18 2.96
N ALA A 195 6.32 2.29 3.72
CA ALA A 195 5.28 1.28 3.78
C ALA A 195 4.60 1.03 2.41
N CYS A 196 4.53 2.04 1.55
CA CYS A 196 4.01 1.95 0.18
C CYS A 196 5.03 1.47 -0.85
N GLY A 197 6.28 1.20 -0.46
CA GLY A 197 7.25 0.55 -1.33
C GLY A 197 8.49 1.35 -1.69
N ALA A 198 8.69 2.56 -1.13
CA ALA A 198 9.94 3.29 -1.32
C ALA A 198 11.14 2.47 -0.81
N LYS A 199 12.21 2.41 -1.61
CA LYS A 199 13.41 1.63 -1.38
C LYS A 199 14.63 2.48 -0.99
N PHE A 200 14.62 3.74 -1.31
CA PHE A 200 15.59 4.73 -0.88
C PHE A 200 14.91 6.09 -0.73
N LEU A 201 15.58 7.00 -0.05
CA LEU A 201 15.11 8.37 0.16
C LEU A 201 16.11 9.36 -0.42
N ILE A 202 15.62 10.44 -1.02
CA ILE A 202 16.41 11.63 -1.32
C ILE A 202 15.88 12.77 -0.45
N THR A 203 16.78 13.49 0.24
CA THR A 203 16.36 14.63 1.05
C THR A 203 15.97 15.82 0.15
N GLN A 204 15.10 16.70 0.67
CA GLN A 204 14.93 18.02 0.07
C GLN A 204 16.23 18.84 0.25
N VAL A 205 16.40 19.83 -0.62
CA VAL A 205 17.49 20.80 -0.51
C VAL A 205 17.33 21.67 0.76
N GLY A 206 18.41 21.89 1.48
CA GLY A 206 18.43 22.76 2.65
C GLY A 206 19.81 22.96 3.26
N TRP A 207 19.97 24.01 4.04
CA TRP A 207 21.25 24.46 4.60
C TRP A 207 21.20 24.58 6.13
N ASP A 208 20.76 23.51 6.79
CA ASP A 208 20.73 23.39 8.24
C ASP A 208 21.19 21.99 8.65
N TRP A 209 22.44 21.84 9.01
CA TRP A 209 23.03 20.58 9.42
C TRP A 209 22.32 19.92 10.60
N LYS A 210 21.71 20.73 11.50
CA LYS A 210 20.97 20.19 12.66
C LYS A 210 19.76 19.39 12.20
N LYS A 211 19.06 19.91 11.17
CA LYS A 211 17.93 19.23 10.56
C LYS A 211 18.34 17.98 9.79
N SER A 212 19.47 18.03 9.09
CA SER A 212 20.02 16.84 8.44
C SER A 212 20.34 15.76 9.46
N ARG A 213 21.07 16.08 10.55
CA ARG A 213 21.37 15.14 11.64
C ARG A 213 20.10 14.62 12.35
N GLU A 214 19.09 15.47 12.50
CA GLU A 214 17.81 15.12 13.10
C GLU A 214 17.12 13.97 12.34
N LEU A 215 17.14 13.99 11.00
CA LEU A 215 16.59 12.92 10.17
C LEU A 215 17.28 11.57 10.48
N PHE A 216 18.61 11.51 10.48
CA PHE A 216 19.32 10.25 10.76
C PHE A 216 19.06 9.74 12.18
N ARG A 217 19.00 10.64 13.17
CA ARG A 217 18.61 10.26 14.55
C ARG A 217 17.20 9.74 14.63
N TYR A 218 16.26 10.32 13.86
CA TYR A 218 14.89 9.85 13.80
C TYR A 218 14.78 8.43 13.21
N LEU A 219 15.51 8.17 12.13
CA LEU A 219 15.58 6.84 11.52
C LEU A 219 16.12 5.79 12.48
N GLU A 220 17.21 6.11 13.16
CA GLU A 220 17.83 5.24 14.17
C GLU A 220 16.89 4.97 15.35
N ALA A 221 16.30 6.01 15.94
CA ALA A 221 15.39 5.90 17.08
C ALA A 221 14.13 5.07 16.77
N ASN A 222 13.66 5.11 15.52
CA ASN A 222 12.50 4.33 15.08
C ASN A 222 12.88 3.01 14.38
N LYS A 223 14.17 2.63 14.38
CA LYS A 223 14.68 1.39 13.76
C LYS A 223 14.32 1.27 12.27
N ILE A 224 14.30 2.40 11.57
CA ILE A 224 14.01 2.47 10.13
C ILE A 224 15.31 2.32 9.37
N ASN A 225 15.48 1.19 8.70
CA ASN A 225 16.67 0.91 7.89
C ASN A 225 16.34 1.12 6.41
N ILE A 226 16.70 2.27 5.87
CA ILE A 226 16.52 2.65 4.48
C ILE A 226 17.70 3.52 4.02
N PRO A 227 18.26 3.31 2.80
CA PRO A 227 19.29 4.20 2.27
C PRO A 227 18.78 5.64 2.12
N VAL A 228 19.54 6.60 2.63
CA VAL A 228 19.25 8.03 2.47
C VAL A 228 20.34 8.67 1.64
N ILE A 229 19.94 9.38 0.59
CA ILE A 229 20.81 10.17 -0.29
C ILE A 229 20.56 11.64 0.06
N GLY A 230 21.61 12.34 0.47
CA GLY A 230 21.53 13.76 0.80
C GLY A 230 21.46 14.62 -0.47
N ASN A 231 20.45 15.46 -0.62
CA ASN A 231 20.44 16.42 -1.73
C ASN A 231 21.34 17.62 -1.41
N VAL A 232 22.28 17.89 -2.30
CA VAL A 232 23.24 19.00 -2.20
C VAL A 232 23.08 19.88 -3.43
N PHE A 233 22.77 21.15 -3.22
CA PHE A 233 22.57 22.09 -4.31
C PHE A 233 23.67 23.16 -4.29
N VAL A 234 24.41 23.31 -5.40
CA VAL A 234 25.41 24.36 -5.56
C VAL A 234 24.68 25.71 -5.72
N LEU A 235 24.43 26.33 -4.57
CA LEU A 235 23.62 27.55 -4.48
C LEU A 235 24.45 28.75 -4.96
N SER A 236 24.23 29.15 -6.19
CA SER A 236 25.01 30.22 -6.84
C SER A 236 24.15 31.39 -7.30
N THR A 237 24.61 32.61 -7.05
CA THR A 237 23.95 33.84 -7.53
C THR A 237 24.07 34.07 -9.04
N LYS A 238 24.79 33.19 -9.76
CA LYS A 238 24.74 33.15 -11.23
C LYS A 238 23.38 32.70 -11.79
N THR A 239 22.56 32.10 -10.95
CA THR A 239 21.20 31.68 -11.28
C THR A 239 20.17 32.41 -10.42
N ALA A 240 18.91 32.40 -10.83
CA ALA A 240 17.82 32.96 -10.04
C ALA A 240 17.41 32.09 -8.84
N ALA A 241 17.90 30.83 -8.74
CA ALA A 241 17.47 29.86 -7.75
C ALA A 241 17.51 30.34 -6.28
N PRO A 242 18.61 30.97 -5.80
CA PRO A 242 18.68 31.47 -4.42
C PRO A 242 17.56 32.46 -4.11
N ARG A 243 17.29 33.36 -5.03
CA ARG A 243 16.25 34.38 -4.86
C ARG A 243 14.84 33.79 -4.94
N LEU A 244 14.61 32.82 -5.86
CA LEU A 244 13.34 32.14 -5.98
C LEU A 244 13.02 31.29 -4.73
N MET A 245 14.00 30.62 -4.15
CA MET A 245 13.86 29.86 -2.90
C MET A 245 13.57 30.78 -1.71
N HIS A 246 14.28 31.92 -1.62
CA HIS A 246 14.04 32.94 -0.60
C HIS A 246 12.64 33.54 -0.70
N ASP A 247 12.19 33.86 -1.91
CA ASP A 247 10.87 34.47 -2.17
C ASP A 247 9.70 33.46 -2.17
N VAL A 248 9.94 32.19 -1.78
CA VAL A 248 8.97 31.10 -1.74
C VAL A 248 8.36 30.78 -3.12
N LYS A 249 9.06 31.13 -4.19
CA LYS A 249 8.66 30.80 -5.59
C LYS A 249 9.13 29.41 -6.03
N LEU A 250 10.17 28.87 -5.39
CA LEU A 250 10.50 27.45 -5.41
C LEU A 250 10.05 26.84 -4.06
N THR A 251 8.84 26.30 -4.06
CA THR A 251 8.21 25.83 -2.83
C THR A 251 8.96 24.62 -2.24
N GLY A 252 8.92 24.50 -0.93
CA GLY A 252 9.57 23.39 -0.23
C GLY A 252 11.06 23.59 0.08
N CYS A 253 11.74 24.50 -0.63
CA CYS A 253 13.12 24.91 -0.36
C CYS A 253 13.12 26.23 0.43
N PHE A 254 14.11 26.40 1.29
CA PHE A 254 14.21 27.59 2.14
C PHE A 254 15.62 28.18 2.12
N VAL A 255 15.72 29.46 1.79
CA VAL A 255 16.93 30.28 1.90
C VAL A 255 16.62 31.44 2.82
N SER A 256 17.35 31.56 3.94
CA SER A 256 17.18 32.66 4.90
C SER A 256 17.70 34.00 4.35
N ASP A 257 17.23 35.10 4.95
CA ASP A 257 17.73 36.45 4.63
C ASP A 257 19.27 36.53 4.77
N GLU A 258 19.82 35.90 5.82
CA GLU A 258 21.24 35.90 6.10
C GLU A 258 22.05 35.10 5.08
N LEU A 259 21.55 33.91 4.71
CA LEU A 259 22.21 33.11 3.67
C LEU A 259 22.16 33.81 2.32
N LEU A 260 21.02 34.41 1.98
CA LEU A 260 20.88 35.14 0.70
C LEU A 260 21.87 36.33 0.64
N ALA A 261 21.94 37.12 1.71
CA ALA A 261 22.90 38.25 1.81
C ALA A 261 24.37 37.76 1.68
N LYS A 262 24.71 36.65 2.36
CA LYS A 262 26.03 36.04 2.28
C LYS A 262 26.35 35.57 0.84
N LEU A 263 25.41 34.93 0.13
CA LEU A 263 25.62 34.47 -1.22
C LEU A 263 25.98 35.60 -2.19
N TYR A 264 25.37 36.78 -2.03
CA TYR A 264 25.71 37.95 -2.85
C TYR A 264 27.09 38.54 -2.56
N SER A 265 27.69 38.24 -1.41
CA SER A 265 29.07 38.64 -1.05
C SER A 265 30.11 37.59 -1.43
N GLU A 266 29.69 36.40 -1.82
CA GLU A 266 30.55 35.25 -2.11
C GLU A 266 30.86 35.08 -3.59
N THR A 267 31.94 34.38 -3.88
CA THR A 267 32.38 33.98 -5.22
C THR A 267 31.94 32.50 -5.51
N LEU A 268 32.02 32.09 -6.77
CA LEU A 268 31.70 30.69 -7.14
C LEU A 268 32.55 29.64 -6.37
N PRO A 269 33.87 29.81 -6.15
CA PRO A 269 34.63 28.89 -5.31
C PRO A 269 34.07 28.74 -3.90
N GLN A 270 33.51 29.77 -3.29
CA GLN A 270 32.92 29.74 -1.95
C GLN A 270 31.54 29.00 -1.96
N HIS A 271 30.78 29.13 -3.07
CA HIS A 271 29.57 28.35 -3.25
C HIS A 271 29.88 26.86 -3.42
N ILE A 272 30.95 26.51 -4.16
CA ILE A 272 31.45 25.14 -4.32
C ILE A 272 31.93 24.61 -2.95
N GLU A 273 32.69 25.42 -2.18
CA GLU A 273 33.16 25.07 -0.83
C GLU A 273 31.99 24.69 0.09
N ARG A 274 30.90 25.47 0.12
CA ARG A 274 29.71 25.15 0.92
C ARG A 274 29.07 23.83 0.49
N ALA A 275 28.93 23.58 -0.81
CA ALA A 275 28.41 22.31 -1.33
C ALA A 275 29.31 21.13 -0.93
N ALA A 276 30.65 21.29 -1.02
CA ALA A 276 31.60 20.26 -0.60
C ALA A 276 31.50 19.95 0.90
N GLN A 277 31.33 20.99 1.74
CA GLN A 277 31.08 20.82 3.17
C GLN A 277 29.81 20.04 3.47
N GLN A 278 28.71 20.26 2.67
CA GLN A 278 27.47 19.46 2.79
C GLN A 278 27.69 18.01 2.38
N VAL A 279 28.42 17.74 1.31
CA VAL A 279 28.76 16.37 0.88
C VAL A 279 29.51 15.65 2.00
N ALA A 280 30.55 16.27 2.57
CA ALA A 280 31.35 15.72 3.68
C ALA A 280 30.45 15.48 4.93
N MET A 281 29.57 16.41 5.24
CA MET A 281 28.58 16.27 6.32
C MET A 281 27.69 15.05 6.12
N TYR A 282 27.03 14.91 4.95
CA TYR A 282 26.15 13.77 4.70
C TYR A 282 26.88 12.44 4.78
N LYS A 283 28.09 12.36 4.23
CA LYS A 283 28.93 11.16 4.33
C LYS A 283 29.23 10.80 5.79
N SER A 284 29.57 11.77 6.60
CA SER A 284 29.87 11.59 8.05
C SER A 284 28.61 11.26 8.87
N LEU A 285 27.42 11.72 8.47
CA LEU A 285 26.13 11.38 9.10
C LEU A 285 25.64 9.97 8.75
N GLY A 286 26.34 9.26 7.86
CA GLY A 286 25.95 7.91 7.44
C GLY A 286 24.96 7.86 6.29
N ALA A 287 24.87 8.91 5.47
CA ALA A 287 24.13 8.86 4.22
C ALA A 287 24.72 7.80 3.29
N ALA A 288 23.86 7.13 2.52
CA ALA A 288 24.27 6.17 1.49
C ALA A 288 24.86 6.86 0.26
N GLY A 289 24.66 8.16 0.12
CA GLY A 289 25.18 8.96 -0.98
C GLY A 289 24.70 10.39 -0.96
N VAL A 290 25.02 11.10 -2.05
CA VAL A 290 24.52 12.46 -2.31
C VAL A 290 24.00 12.59 -3.74
N ASP A 291 23.00 13.46 -3.93
CA ASP A 291 22.51 13.91 -5.22
C ASP A 291 22.88 15.39 -5.38
N ILE A 292 23.70 15.73 -6.39
CA ILE A 292 24.25 17.07 -6.54
C ILE A 292 23.55 17.79 -7.68
N GLY A 293 22.81 18.81 -7.33
CA GLY A 293 22.13 19.72 -8.25
C GLY A 293 22.74 21.12 -8.30
N GLY A 294 22.18 21.99 -9.15
CA GLY A 294 22.67 23.36 -9.31
C GLY A 294 24.07 23.44 -9.95
N ILE A 295 24.51 22.42 -10.62
CA ILE A 295 25.80 22.29 -11.30
C ILE A 295 25.67 22.77 -12.75
N ALA A 296 26.63 23.60 -13.19
CA ALA A 296 26.66 24.09 -14.56
C ALA A 296 27.40 23.15 -15.54
N ASP A 297 28.39 22.41 -15.02
CA ASP A 297 29.31 21.59 -15.80
C ASP A 297 29.97 20.52 -14.93
N PHE A 298 30.67 19.56 -15.58
CA PHE A 298 31.36 18.48 -14.93
C PHE A 298 32.53 18.93 -14.05
N ASP A 299 33.21 20.03 -14.42
CA ASP A 299 34.33 20.52 -13.64
C ASP A 299 33.89 21.07 -12.27
N THR A 300 32.76 21.78 -12.25
CA THR A 300 32.09 22.19 -11.00
C THR A 300 31.76 20.98 -10.12
N PHE A 301 31.14 19.95 -10.71
CA PHE A 301 30.81 18.71 -10.01
C PHE A 301 32.03 18.02 -9.42
N ALA A 302 33.07 17.82 -10.24
CA ALA A 302 34.32 17.20 -9.81
C ALA A 302 35.04 18.02 -8.70
N SER A 303 34.98 19.37 -8.78
CA SER A 303 35.56 20.25 -7.78
C SER A 303 34.86 20.12 -6.43
N VAL A 304 33.52 20.01 -6.40
CA VAL A 304 32.76 19.74 -5.15
C VAL A 304 33.23 18.45 -4.52
N LEU A 305 33.37 17.36 -5.30
CA LEU A 305 33.74 16.05 -4.77
C LEU A 305 35.23 16.01 -4.30
N LYS A 306 36.15 16.60 -5.07
CA LYS A 306 37.54 16.70 -4.67
C LYS A 306 37.69 17.44 -3.33
N ARG A 307 37.01 18.58 -3.21
CA ARG A 307 37.05 19.37 -1.97
C ARG A 307 36.38 18.63 -0.81
N ALA A 308 35.27 17.91 -1.05
CA ALA A 308 34.63 17.08 -0.03
C ALA A 308 35.53 15.94 0.46
N ALA A 309 36.33 15.34 -0.42
CA ALA A 309 37.31 14.32 -0.07
C ALA A 309 38.43 14.91 0.84
N GLU A 310 38.89 16.13 0.56
CA GLU A 310 39.90 16.84 1.41
C GLU A 310 39.33 17.15 2.79
N ILE A 311 38.09 17.58 2.90
CA ILE A 311 37.41 17.84 4.18
C ILE A 311 37.27 16.55 4.99
N GLY A 312 36.89 15.44 4.32
CA GLY A 312 36.73 14.15 4.95
C GLY A 312 35.75 14.21 6.14
N ASN A 313 36.14 13.66 7.29
CA ASN A 313 35.30 13.64 8.50
C ASN A 313 35.37 14.96 9.31
N ASN A 314 36.13 15.95 8.86
CA ASN A 314 36.34 17.20 9.60
C ASN A 314 35.28 18.27 9.30
N TRP A 315 34.11 17.89 8.79
CA TRP A 315 33.04 18.81 8.40
C TRP A 315 32.51 19.67 9.57
N GLU A 316 32.66 19.18 10.81
CA GLU A 316 32.13 19.88 11.99
C GLU A 316 32.75 21.26 12.24
N GLN A 317 33.97 21.49 11.75
CA GLN A 317 34.60 22.83 11.79
C GLN A 317 33.87 23.86 10.92
N PHE A 318 32.98 23.43 10.01
CA PHE A 318 32.22 24.27 9.10
C PHE A 318 30.75 24.41 9.49
N LYS A 319 30.35 24.00 10.71
CA LYS A 319 28.98 24.02 11.19
C LYS A 319 28.29 25.37 11.00
N ASP A 320 28.98 26.48 11.21
CA ASP A 320 28.42 27.83 11.06
C ASP A 320 28.08 28.16 9.59
N ASN A 321 28.82 27.57 8.64
CA ASN A 321 28.55 27.75 7.22
C ASN A 321 27.44 26.84 6.68
N LEU A 322 26.98 25.90 7.51
CA LEU A 322 25.92 24.91 7.21
C LEU A 322 24.71 25.07 8.12
N CYS A 323 24.54 26.18 8.83
CA CYS A 323 23.46 26.41 9.77
C CYS A 323 22.73 27.72 9.46
N TRP A 324 21.71 27.64 8.59
CA TRP A 324 20.95 28.78 8.11
C TRP A 324 19.44 28.59 8.36
N PRO A 325 19.00 28.41 9.63
CA PRO A 325 17.58 28.30 9.94
C PRO A 325 16.86 29.62 9.65
N PRO A 326 15.52 29.61 9.57
CA PRO A 326 14.75 30.84 9.47
C PRO A 326 14.99 31.69 10.70
N THR A 327 15.36 32.97 10.46
CA THR A 327 15.53 33.97 11.50
C THR A 327 14.31 34.88 11.55
N ARG A 328 14.24 35.64 12.65
CA ARG A 328 13.19 36.64 12.89
C ARG A 328 13.28 37.81 11.90
N GLY A 329 12.67 37.63 10.72
CA GLY A 329 12.57 38.70 9.71
C GLY A 329 11.09 39.06 9.47
N GLU A 330 10.81 40.09 8.71
CA GLU A 330 9.45 40.53 8.35
C GLU A 330 8.61 39.44 7.67
N ARG A 331 9.26 38.42 7.09
CA ARG A 331 8.64 37.27 6.41
C ARG A 331 8.58 35.97 7.23
N SER A 332 9.40 35.82 8.27
CA SER A 332 9.40 34.70 9.18
C SER A 332 8.79 35.08 10.52
N ARG A 333 7.54 34.64 10.77
CA ARG A 333 6.87 34.82 12.05
C ARG A 333 7.29 33.81 13.11
N ILE A 334 8.34 33.03 12.84
CA ILE A 334 8.82 31.99 13.76
C ILE A 334 9.59 32.67 14.88
N GLN A 335 9.09 32.53 16.09
CA GLN A 335 9.79 33.01 17.28
C GLN A 335 10.91 32.04 17.67
N ASN A 336 10.69 30.74 17.55
CA ASN A 336 11.63 29.66 17.82
C ASN A 336 11.50 28.58 16.76
N ALA A 337 12.59 28.22 16.08
CA ALA A 337 12.60 27.09 15.15
C ALA A 337 12.51 25.78 15.93
N PHE A 338 11.61 24.90 15.49
CA PHE A 338 11.45 23.58 16.09
C PHE A 338 12.58 22.63 15.66
N TYR A 339 13.15 21.94 16.65
CA TYR A 339 14.08 20.81 16.46
C TYR A 339 13.64 19.66 17.38
N LEU A 340 13.43 18.48 16.82
CA LEU A 340 12.92 17.30 17.57
C LEU A 340 13.88 16.85 18.68
N TYR A 341 15.19 16.97 18.45
CA TYR A 341 16.23 16.58 19.40
C TYR A 341 17.04 17.80 19.86
N ASN A 342 16.37 18.76 20.50
CA ASN A 342 17.09 19.87 21.15
C ASN A 342 17.95 19.37 22.32
N GLU A 343 19.18 19.80 22.39
CA GLU A 343 20.04 19.60 23.56
C GLU A 343 19.80 20.73 24.58
N PRO A 344 19.59 20.37 25.89
CA PRO A 344 19.43 19.08 26.50
C PRO A 344 17.95 18.67 26.67
N GLY A 345 17.49 17.72 25.90
CA GLY A 345 16.43 16.80 26.29
C GLY A 345 14.98 17.32 26.51
N ARG A 346 14.56 18.46 26.00
CA ARG A 346 13.19 18.92 26.12
C ARG A 346 12.50 18.99 24.77
N GLN A 347 11.53 18.12 24.58
CA GLN A 347 10.41 18.37 23.68
C GLN A 347 9.56 19.50 24.28
N GLU A 348 9.67 20.72 23.80
CA GLU A 348 8.67 21.74 24.04
C GLU A 348 7.48 21.45 23.12
N ILE A 349 6.51 20.72 23.64
CA ILE A 349 5.18 20.64 23.01
C ILE A 349 4.57 22.05 23.13
N LEU A 350 4.66 22.81 22.05
CA LEU A 350 4.11 24.14 21.94
C LEU A 350 2.57 24.02 21.94
N SER A 351 1.97 24.47 23.03
CA SER A 351 0.53 24.66 23.27
C SER A 351 -0.37 23.42 23.09
N LYS A 352 -1.24 23.17 24.10
CA LYS A 352 -2.29 22.15 24.00
C LYS A 352 -3.19 22.50 22.81
N PRO A 353 -3.27 21.62 21.78
CA PRO A 353 -4.10 21.88 20.63
C PRO A 353 -5.57 22.00 21.04
N ARG A 354 -6.26 23.01 20.55
CA ARG A 354 -7.69 23.22 20.83
C ARG A 354 -8.52 22.52 19.77
N LYS A 355 -9.51 21.74 20.21
CA LYS A 355 -10.52 21.19 19.31
C LYS A 355 -11.28 22.34 18.63
N THR A 356 -11.33 22.31 17.31
CA THR A 356 -12.15 23.28 16.57
C THR A 356 -13.63 22.90 16.67
N PHE A 357 -14.53 23.87 16.53
CA PHE A 357 -15.95 23.60 16.47
C PHE A 357 -16.32 22.61 15.36
N LYS A 358 -15.72 22.78 14.17
CA LYS A 358 -15.89 21.87 13.01
C LYS A 358 -15.56 20.42 13.38
N HIS A 359 -14.45 20.19 14.08
CA HIS A 359 -14.02 18.87 14.53
C HIS A 359 -14.97 18.25 15.57
N SER A 360 -15.39 19.03 16.56
CA SER A 360 -16.33 18.56 17.59
C SER A 360 -17.70 18.23 17.00
N PHE A 361 -18.20 19.06 16.09
CA PHE A 361 -19.47 18.86 15.40
C PHE A 361 -19.45 17.61 14.52
N PHE A 362 -18.40 17.46 13.70
CA PHE A 362 -18.26 16.29 12.83
C PHE A 362 -18.18 14.99 13.64
N ASN A 363 -17.39 14.97 14.71
CA ASN A 363 -17.25 13.80 15.57
C ASN A 363 -18.57 13.41 16.25
N PHE A 364 -19.36 14.41 16.69
CA PHE A 364 -20.68 14.14 17.25
C PHE A 364 -21.61 13.51 16.20
N PHE A 365 -21.70 14.11 15.01
CA PHE A 365 -22.53 13.61 13.91
C PHE A 365 -22.08 12.22 13.44
N HIS A 366 -20.79 12.04 13.27
CA HIS A 366 -20.22 10.77 12.89
C HIS A 366 -20.53 9.66 13.89
N ARG A 367 -20.36 9.93 15.19
CA ARG A 367 -20.70 8.95 16.24
C ARG A 367 -22.20 8.64 16.26
N ALA A 368 -23.06 9.64 16.13
CA ALA A 368 -24.50 9.45 16.25
C ALA A 368 -25.12 8.70 15.05
N ILE A 369 -24.69 8.99 13.82
CA ILE A 369 -25.38 8.58 12.58
C ILE A 369 -24.51 7.76 11.64
N LEU A 370 -23.20 8.00 11.62
CA LEU A 370 -22.29 7.37 10.64
C LEU A 370 -21.43 6.23 11.21
N ASN A 371 -21.48 5.95 12.50
CA ASN A 371 -20.75 4.82 13.07
C ASN A 371 -21.61 3.54 12.98
N PRO A 372 -21.14 2.49 12.26
CA PRO A 372 -21.89 1.24 12.03
C PRO A 372 -22.28 0.50 13.31
N ASP A 373 -21.53 0.67 14.40
CA ASP A 373 -21.75 0.01 15.69
C ASP A 373 -23.01 0.52 16.40
N TYR A 374 -23.52 1.70 16.05
CA TYR A 374 -24.64 2.34 16.72
C TYR A 374 -25.99 2.11 16.03
N ALA A 375 -27.05 2.13 16.83
CA ALA A 375 -28.40 1.97 16.32
C ALA A 375 -28.81 3.08 15.33
N GLY A 376 -28.28 4.30 15.53
CA GLY A 376 -28.53 5.44 14.63
C GLY A 376 -28.11 5.18 13.19
N PHE A 377 -26.95 4.58 12.96
CA PHE A 377 -26.51 4.16 11.61
C PHE A 377 -27.48 3.19 10.96
N ARG A 378 -27.86 2.14 11.70
CA ARG A 378 -28.78 1.12 11.19
C ARG A 378 -30.16 1.70 10.88
N ALA A 379 -30.65 2.60 11.74
CA ALA A 379 -31.93 3.28 11.50
C ALA A 379 -31.85 4.20 10.28
N PHE A 380 -30.82 5.03 10.18
CA PHE A 380 -30.59 5.92 9.05
C PHE A 380 -30.45 5.16 7.73
N ARG A 381 -29.67 4.08 7.72
CA ARG A 381 -29.55 3.21 6.53
C ARG A 381 -30.88 2.64 6.09
N ARG A 382 -31.73 2.14 7.03
CA ARG A 382 -33.06 1.60 6.70
C ARG A 382 -34.00 2.66 6.11
N VAL A 383 -34.00 3.86 6.69
CA VAL A 383 -34.81 4.99 6.20
C VAL A 383 -34.37 5.37 4.78
N MET A 384 -33.07 5.55 4.56
CA MET A 384 -32.56 5.95 3.26
C MET A 384 -32.75 4.86 2.20
N ALA A 385 -32.69 3.59 2.57
CA ALA A 385 -33.03 2.46 1.69
C ALA A 385 -34.53 2.45 1.33
N ALA A 386 -35.42 2.63 2.32
CA ALA A 386 -36.87 2.73 2.08
C ALA A 386 -37.26 3.90 1.17
N LEU A 387 -36.48 5.00 1.20
CA LEU A 387 -36.64 6.14 0.30
C LEU A 387 -36.03 5.91 -1.10
N GLY A 388 -35.49 4.70 -1.38
CA GLY A 388 -34.97 4.32 -2.69
C GLY A 388 -33.61 4.94 -3.05
N THR A 389 -32.88 5.54 -2.08
CA THR A 389 -31.61 6.23 -2.35
C THR A 389 -30.44 5.25 -2.58
N GLU A 390 -30.61 3.97 -2.22
CA GLU A 390 -29.59 2.92 -2.41
C GLU A 390 -29.13 2.77 -3.86
N LYS A 391 -30.04 2.99 -4.81
CA LYS A 391 -29.74 2.89 -6.24
C LYS A 391 -28.92 4.08 -6.80
N GLY A 392 -28.66 5.11 -5.99
CA GLY A 392 -27.96 6.32 -6.45
C GLY A 392 -28.74 7.14 -7.49
N LYS A 393 -30.06 6.99 -7.56
CA LYS A 393 -30.95 7.62 -8.54
C LYS A 393 -32.27 8.03 -7.87
N GLY A 394 -33.02 8.91 -8.54
CA GLY A 394 -34.32 9.36 -8.06
C GLY A 394 -34.33 10.76 -7.45
N VAL A 395 -35.51 11.32 -7.23
CA VAL A 395 -35.70 12.70 -6.75
C VAL A 395 -35.13 12.89 -5.34
N VAL A 396 -35.44 11.96 -4.43
CA VAL A 396 -34.96 12.02 -3.03
C VAL A 396 -33.44 11.96 -2.99
N TYR A 397 -32.81 11.10 -3.80
CA TYR A 397 -31.34 11.03 -3.91
C TYR A 397 -30.76 12.36 -4.38
N LYS A 398 -31.32 12.97 -5.46
CA LYS A 398 -30.84 14.25 -5.99
C LYS A 398 -30.93 15.37 -4.97
N LEU A 399 -32.05 15.47 -4.25
CA LEU A 399 -32.24 16.45 -3.19
C LEU A 399 -31.25 16.25 -2.07
N PHE A 400 -31.04 15.02 -1.64
CA PHE A 400 -30.06 14.71 -0.60
C PHE A 400 -28.64 15.07 -1.06
N ASN A 401 -28.24 14.68 -2.27
CA ASN A 401 -26.93 15.01 -2.83
C ASN A 401 -26.70 16.53 -2.89
N ALA A 402 -27.69 17.30 -3.35
CA ALA A 402 -27.59 18.75 -3.42
C ALA A 402 -27.47 19.39 -2.02
N SER A 403 -28.26 18.93 -1.05
CA SER A 403 -28.22 19.44 0.34
C SER A 403 -26.93 19.06 1.06
N GLU A 404 -26.45 17.82 0.90
CA GLU A 404 -25.14 17.38 1.42
C GLU A 404 -24.02 18.23 0.81
N GLY A 405 -24.03 18.40 -0.51
CA GLY A 405 -23.04 19.18 -1.23
C GLY A 405 -22.95 20.62 -0.74
N ALA A 406 -24.08 21.31 -0.65
CA ALA A 406 -24.16 22.69 -0.16
C ALA A 406 -23.66 22.81 1.29
N PHE A 407 -24.12 21.93 2.17
CA PHE A 407 -23.67 21.90 3.57
C PHE A 407 -22.17 21.66 3.70
N LYS A 408 -21.65 20.65 3.02
CA LYS A 408 -20.22 20.29 3.08
C LYS A 408 -19.33 21.33 2.42
N TYR A 409 -19.80 22.00 1.38
CA TYR A 409 -19.10 23.14 0.78
C TYR A 409 -18.92 24.26 1.79
N LEU A 410 -19.99 24.67 2.48
CA LEU A 410 -19.95 25.77 3.45
C LEU A 410 -19.12 25.45 4.70
N VAL A 411 -19.14 24.19 5.15
CA VAL A 411 -18.51 23.82 6.43
C VAL A 411 -17.09 23.28 6.25
N PHE A 412 -16.82 22.51 5.19
CA PHE A 412 -15.58 21.75 5.02
C PHE A 412 -14.81 22.09 3.75
N ASP A 413 -15.17 23.11 3.01
CA ASP A 413 -14.58 23.45 1.70
C ASP A 413 -14.63 22.25 0.72
N CYS A 414 -15.75 21.53 0.69
CA CYS A 414 -15.89 20.27 -0.04
C CYS A 414 -16.04 20.51 -1.55
N GLU A 415 -15.25 19.82 -2.38
CA GLU A 415 -15.33 19.89 -3.85
C GLU A 415 -16.12 18.71 -4.47
N GLY A 416 -16.88 17.94 -3.68
CA GLY A 416 -17.79 16.93 -4.20
C GLY A 416 -17.13 15.66 -4.74
N CYS A 417 -15.98 15.23 -4.19
CA CYS A 417 -15.26 14.04 -4.65
C CYS A 417 -16.01 12.72 -4.48
N GLY A 418 -17.11 12.69 -3.70
CA GLY A 418 -17.97 11.52 -3.50
C GLY A 418 -17.38 10.38 -2.67
N ASP A 419 -16.07 10.33 -2.52
CA ASP A 419 -15.32 9.41 -1.69
C ASP A 419 -14.63 10.18 -0.54
N CYS A 420 -15.21 10.14 0.67
CA CYS A 420 -14.95 11.13 1.71
C CYS A 420 -13.98 10.63 2.79
N TYR A 421 -12.79 11.23 2.87
CA TYR A 421 -11.75 10.96 3.88
C TYR A 421 -11.76 11.90 5.09
N LEU A 422 -12.90 12.53 5.40
CA LEU A 422 -13.00 13.37 6.61
C LEU A 422 -12.70 12.62 7.91
N PRO A 423 -13.14 11.36 8.12
CA PRO A 423 -12.82 10.60 9.32
C PRO A 423 -11.32 10.30 9.47
N GLU A 424 -10.64 10.03 8.37
CA GLU A 424 -9.21 9.70 8.31
C GLU A 424 -8.34 10.95 8.47
N ASN A 425 -8.84 12.10 8.04
CA ASN A 425 -8.13 13.39 8.07
C ASN A 425 -8.60 14.28 9.23
N PHE A 426 -9.12 13.70 10.32
CA PHE A 426 -9.52 14.44 11.54
C PHE A 426 -10.49 15.59 11.26
N SER A 427 -11.52 15.33 10.45
CA SER A 427 -12.58 16.27 10.06
C SER A 427 -12.11 17.41 9.15
N LEU A 428 -10.98 17.25 8.47
CA LEU A 428 -10.44 18.23 7.55
C LEU A 428 -10.43 17.68 6.10
N CYS A 429 -11.06 18.43 5.19
CA CYS A 429 -11.08 18.06 3.78
C CYS A 429 -9.76 18.40 3.10
N THR A 430 -9.03 17.41 2.63
CA THR A 430 -7.75 17.64 1.94
C THR A 430 -7.91 18.05 0.47
N ILE A 431 -9.07 17.80 -0.14
CA ILE A 431 -9.33 18.21 -1.52
C ILE A 431 -9.56 19.72 -1.60
N GLY A 432 -10.48 20.27 -0.87
CA GLY A 432 -10.73 21.71 -0.89
C GLY A 432 -9.79 22.53 0.00
N GLY A 433 -9.25 21.90 1.07
CA GLY A 433 -8.33 22.58 1.99
C GLY A 433 -6.86 22.58 1.59
N CYS A 434 -6.46 21.79 0.59
CA CYS A 434 -5.10 21.74 0.06
C CYS A 434 -5.04 22.30 -1.37
N GLU A 435 -4.12 23.21 -1.65
CA GLU A 435 -3.94 23.78 -2.98
C GLU A 435 -3.60 22.75 -4.09
N LYS A 436 -3.13 21.57 -3.69
CA LYS A 436 -2.86 20.43 -4.59
C LYS A 436 -3.94 19.34 -4.52
N GLY A 437 -4.94 19.46 -3.66
CA GLY A 437 -6.04 18.51 -3.54
C GLY A 437 -5.61 17.07 -3.25
N MET A 438 -4.65 16.86 -2.33
CA MET A 438 -4.00 15.55 -2.16
C MET A 438 -4.75 14.63 -1.20
N ASP A 439 -4.80 13.33 -1.50
CA ASP A 439 -5.38 12.33 -0.60
C ASP A 439 -4.55 12.14 0.68
N ASN A 440 -3.22 12.18 0.57
CA ASN A 440 -2.28 12.04 1.69
C ASN A 440 -1.49 13.34 1.90
N ALA A 441 -2.18 14.40 2.31
CA ALA A 441 -1.55 15.66 2.70
C ALA A 441 -0.66 15.48 3.97
N PRO A 442 0.34 16.36 4.18
CA PRO A 442 0.77 17.47 3.32
C PRO A 442 1.75 17.05 2.22
N CYS A 443 2.01 17.94 1.25
CA CYS A 443 3.08 17.77 0.26
C CYS A 443 4.49 17.94 0.89
N GLY A 444 5.19 18.84 0.77
CA GLY A 444 6.49 19.20 1.36
C GLY A 444 6.71 20.72 1.25
N ASP A 445 5.70 21.42 0.73
CA ASP A 445 5.83 22.84 0.35
C ASP A 445 5.51 23.81 1.48
N ALA A 446 5.15 23.32 2.67
CA ALA A 446 4.91 24.21 3.80
C ALA A 446 6.10 25.14 4.03
N THR A 447 5.81 26.41 4.24
CA THR A 447 6.78 27.43 4.58
C THR A 447 7.38 27.18 5.97
N ALA A 448 8.42 27.90 6.31
CA ALA A 448 9.06 27.78 7.61
C ALA A 448 8.11 28.04 8.79
N ASP A 449 7.11 28.90 8.63
CA ASP A 449 6.10 29.26 9.64
C ASP A 449 4.79 28.44 9.53
N GLY A 450 4.79 27.33 8.77
CA GLY A 450 3.66 26.41 8.69
C GLY A 450 2.53 26.84 7.75
N LYS A 451 2.74 27.85 6.92
CA LYS A 451 1.79 28.23 5.88
C LYS A 451 1.93 27.34 4.64
N CYS A 452 0.92 27.37 3.78
CA CYS A 452 0.98 26.71 2.50
C CYS A 452 1.90 27.48 1.53
N GLY A 453 2.96 26.85 1.01
CA GLY A 453 3.87 27.47 0.04
C GLY A 453 3.20 27.83 -1.28
N ASN A 454 2.06 27.20 -1.60
CA ASN A 454 1.27 27.49 -2.80
C ASN A 454 0.15 28.53 -2.57
N ASN A 455 -0.05 28.95 -1.31
CA ASN A 455 -0.99 30.00 -0.92
C ASN A 455 -0.61 30.54 0.46
N LEU A 456 0.18 31.59 0.48
CA LEU A 456 0.75 32.16 1.71
C LEU A 456 -0.29 32.79 2.68
N GLU A 457 -1.53 32.92 2.27
CA GLU A 457 -2.61 33.41 3.12
C GLU A 457 -3.21 32.28 3.97
N ARG A 458 -2.99 31.01 3.60
CA ARG A 458 -3.54 29.84 4.29
C ARG A 458 -2.49 29.15 5.15
N VAL A 459 -2.92 28.67 6.31
CA VAL A 459 -2.16 27.67 7.08
C VAL A 459 -2.16 26.36 6.29
N CYS A 460 -1.02 25.66 6.27
CA CYS A 460 -0.93 24.38 5.62
C CYS A 460 -1.96 23.40 6.21
N ILE A 461 -2.69 22.67 5.34
CA ILE A 461 -3.65 21.67 5.80
C ILE A 461 -3.00 20.61 6.72
N GLY A 462 -1.72 20.29 6.49
CA GLY A 462 -0.95 19.40 7.35
C GLY A 462 -0.84 19.94 8.79
N GLU A 463 -0.57 21.24 8.99
CA GLU A 463 -0.57 21.85 10.32
C GLU A 463 -1.92 21.66 11.04
N LEU A 464 -3.02 21.87 10.29
CA LEU A 464 -4.37 21.72 10.85
C LEU A 464 -4.67 20.26 11.20
N ILE A 465 -4.32 19.31 10.34
CA ILE A 465 -4.53 17.88 10.58
C ILE A 465 -3.71 17.40 11.79
N TYR A 466 -2.43 17.80 11.88
CA TYR A 466 -1.58 17.44 13.02
C TYR A 466 -2.17 17.95 14.34
N ASN A 467 -2.56 19.21 14.38
CA ASN A 467 -3.15 19.81 15.58
C ASN A 467 -4.50 19.19 15.97
N ALA A 468 -5.32 18.83 14.98
CA ALA A 468 -6.56 18.10 15.21
C ALA A 468 -6.29 16.70 15.78
N ALA A 469 -5.34 15.96 15.18
CA ALA A 469 -4.93 14.65 15.66
C ALA A 469 -4.35 14.72 17.09
N ALA A 470 -3.48 15.69 17.37
CA ALA A 470 -2.91 15.89 18.71
C ALA A 470 -3.96 16.21 19.79
N SER A 471 -5.15 16.67 19.41
CA SER A 471 -6.28 16.90 20.32
C SER A 471 -7.07 15.64 20.68
N GLU A 472 -6.83 14.51 20.02
CA GLU A 472 -7.47 13.21 20.27
C GLU A 472 -6.53 12.28 21.04
N GLU A 473 -7.12 11.39 21.85
CA GLU A 473 -6.37 10.29 22.46
C GLU A 473 -5.86 9.35 21.36
N HIS A 474 -4.58 9.02 21.38
CA HIS A 474 -3.90 8.25 20.34
C HIS A 474 -4.01 8.82 18.91
N GLY A 475 -4.43 10.08 18.74
CA GLY A 475 -4.67 10.67 17.42
C GLY A 475 -3.39 10.80 16.58
N LEU A 476 -2.26 11.16 17.17
CA LEU A 476 -0.97 11.23 16.45
C LEU A 476 -0.48 9.85 16.01
N GLU A 477 -0.69 8.82 16.82
CA GLU A 477 -0.36 7.44 16.45
C GLU A 477 -1.24 6.96 15.28
N LYS A 478 -2.53 7.27 15.34
CA LYS A 478 -3.47 7.04 14.23
C LYS A 478 -3.02 7.79 12.97
N LEU A 479 -2.71 9.09 13.06
CA LEU A 479 -2.24 9.90 11.94
C LEU A 479 -0.97 9.35 11.30
N ARG A 480 -0.03 8.85 12.10
CA ARG A 480 1.22 8.24 11.64
C ARG A 480 0.97 7.02 10.74
N ARG A 481 -0.08 6.23 11.04
CA ARG A 481 -0.38 4.95 10.36
C ARG A 481 -1.36 5.06 9.19
N ILE A 482 -2.26 6.06 9.19
CA ILE A 482 -3.27 6.18 8.14
C ILE A 482 -2.63 6.46 6.78
N ILE A 483 -2.98 5.63 5.80
CA ILE A 483 -2.67 5.81 4.39
C ILE A 483 -3.99 5.83 3.63
N ASN A 484 -4.33 6.97 3.05
CA ASN A 484 -5.51 7.11 2.22
C ASN A 484 -5.23 6.53 0.83
N LYS A 485 -6.11 5.66 0.36
CA LYS A 485 -6.05 5.13 -1.01
C LYS A 485 -6.41 6.22 -2.02
N PRO A 486 -6.03 6.08 -3.29
CA PRO A 486 -6.57 6.94 -4.34
C PRO A 486 -8.09 6.86 -4.37
N ARG A 487 -8.76 7.99 -4.56
CA ARG A 487 -10.24 8.09 -4.54
C ARG A 487 -10.89 7.36 -5.70
N ILE A 488 -12.09 6.88 -5.45
CA ILE A 488 -12.92 6.23 -6.47
C ILE A 488 -13.55 7.30 -7.36
N LYS A 489 -12.89 7.61 -8.48
CA LYS A 489 -13.31 8.67 -9.41
C LYS A 489 -14.75 8.53 -9.92
N ALA A 490 -15.27 7.31 -10.05
CA ALA A 490 -16.66 7.06 -10.45
C ALA A 490 -17.69 7.63 -9.45
N LEU A 491 -17.27 8.02 -8.25
CA LEU A 491 -18.12 8.63 -7.22
C LEU A 491 -18.13 10.15 -7.24
N GLU A 492 -17.35 10.80 -8.11
CA GLU A 492 -17.34 12.27 -8.20
C GLU A 492 -18.76 12.81 -8.43
N HIS A 493 -19.06 13.90 -7.72
CA HIS A 493 -20.36 14.57 -7.71
C HIS A 493 -21.55 13.72 -7.20
N THR A 494 -21.26 12.63 -6.47
CA THR A 494 -22.29 11.81 -5.80
C THR A 494 -22.30 12.05 -4.29
N ALA A 495 -23.41 11.69 -3.63
CA ALA A 495 -23.60 11.84 -2.20
C ALA A 495 -22.66 10.95 -1.39
N SER A 496 -21.60 11.51 -0.82
CA SER A 496 -20.58 10.73 -0.12
C SER A 496 -21.08 10.06 1.16
N ILE A 497 -22.03 10.66 1.87
CA ILE A 497 -22.69 10.06 3.04
C ILE A 497 -23.44 8.79 2.61
N LEU A 498 -24.17 8.86 1.49
CA LEU A 498 -24.89 7.69 0.98
C LEU A 498 -23.91 6.64 0.40
N ASN A 499 -22.79 7.06 -0.18
CA ASN A 499 -21.76 6.12 -0.63
C ASN A 499 -21.18 5.34 0.55
N TYR A 500 -20.87 6.02 1.66
CA TYR A 500 -20.44 5.38 2.89
C TYR A 500 -21.53 4.47 3.49
N LEU A 501 -22.77 4.99 3.60
CA LEU A 501 -23.90 4.28 4.19
C LEU A 501 -24.20 2.93 3.48
N PHE A 502 -24.03 2.91 2.17
CA PHE A 502 -24.27 1.74 1.32
C PHE A 502 -22.99 1.00 0.90
N GLY A 503 -21.84 1.32 1.47
CA GLY A 503 -20.57 0.63 1.24
C GLY A 503 -20.11 0.72 -0.22
N ARG A 504 -20.10 1.90 -0.81
CA ARG A 504 -19.67 2.17 -2.19
C ARG A 504 -18.37 2.96 -2.29
N ASP A 505 -17.90 3.52 -1.19
CA ASP A 505 -16.68 4.29 -1.08
C ASP A 505 -15.47 3.42 -0.67
N HIS A 506 -14.34 4.05 -0.38
CA HIS A 506 -13.09 3.38 0.05
C HIS A 506 -13.23 2.52 1.32
N THR A 507 -14.27 2.75 2.14
CA THR A 507 -14.54 1.94 3.34
C THR A 507 -15.24 0.62 3.02
N MET A 508 -15.55 0.38 1.73
CA MET A 508 -16.17 -0.84 1.25
C MET A 508 -15.34 -2.06 1.68
N LYS A 509 -15.97 -2.91 2.48
CA LYS A 509 -15.38 -4.19 2.89
C LYS A 509 -15.88 -5.30 1.95
N ASN A 510 -15.13 -6.36 1.87
CA ASN A 510 -15.66 -7.58 1.27
C ASN A 510 -16.98 -7.94 1.98
N PRO A 511 -17.99 -8.44 1.22
CA PRO A 511 -19.31 -8.71 1.79
C PRO A 511 -19.28 -9.85 2.81
N VAL A 512 -18.20 -10.62 2.84
CA VAL A 512 -17.96 -11.74 3.75
C VAL A 512 -16.56 -11.60 4.36
N ILE A 513 -16.31 -12.25 5.50
CA ILE A 513 -14.97 -12.42 6.04
C ILE A 513 -14.14 -13.19 5.00
N SER A 514 -13.10 -12.54 4.49
CA SER A 514 -12.31 -13.00 3.35
C SER A 514 -11.08 -13.76 3.80
N ILE A 515 -11.00 -15.05 3.46
CA ILE A 515 -9.83 -15.90 3.69
C ILE A 515 -9.13 -16.05 2.34
N GLY A 516 -7.99 -15.37 2.17
CA GLY A 516 -7.27 -15.33 0.89
C GLY A 516 -6.58 -16.66 0.60
N GLU A 517 -6.78 -17.23 -0.59
CA GLU A 517 -6.38 -18.60 -0.94
C GLU A 517 -5.19 -18.71 -1.91
N SER A 518 -4.49 -17.61 -2.21
CA SER A 518 -3.50 -17.61 -3.30
C SER A 518 -2.20 -18.36 -2.99
N ILE A 519 -1.90 -18.65 -1.72
CA ILE A 519 -0.69 -19.38 -1.30
C ILE A 519 -1.04 -20.84 -1.02
N HIS A 520 -1.24 -21.57 -2.10
CA HIS A 520 -1.70 -22.97 -2.03
C HIS A 520 -0.87 -23.88 -2.95
N ALA A 521 -0.31 -24.95 -2.40
CA ALA A 521 0.60 -25.86 -3.10
C ALA A 521 -0.03 -26.57 -4.32
N THR A 522 -1.36 -26.72 -4.36
CA THR A 522 -2.05 -27.33 -5.50
C THR A 522 -2.32 -26.37 -6.67
N ILE A 523 -2.13 -25.05 -6.48
CA ILE A 523 -2.15 -24.09 -7.59
C ILE A 523 -0.89 -24.34 -8.43
N PRO A 524 -1.00 -24.75 -9.71
CA PRO A 524 0.13 -25.30 -10.45
C PRO A 524 1.37 -24.42 -10.44
N LYS A 525 1.21 -23.12 -10.75
CA LYS A 525 2.33 -22.17 -10.76
C LYS A 525 2.86 -21.91 -9.35
N THR A 526 1.97 -21.64 -8.40
CA THR A 526 2.36 -21.34 -7.02
C THR A 526 3.07 -22.53 -6.39
N GLY A 527 2.53 -23.73 -6.54
CA GLY A 527 3.17 -24.95 -6.03
C GLY A 527 4.55 -25.22 -6.65
N GLN A 528 4.73 -24.98 -7.96
CA GLN A 528 6.03 -25.09 -8.60
C GLN A 528 7.05 -24.11 -8.00
N ILE A 529 6.66 -22.86 -7.76
CA ILE A 529 7.52 -21.82 -7.18
C ILE A 529 7.83 -22.12 -5.70
N MET A 530 6.84 -22.57 -4.94
CA MET A 530 7.04 -23.02 -3.56
C MET A 530 8.05 -24.17 -3.49
N LYS A 531 7.98 -25.11 -4.44
CA LYS A 531 8.96 -26.20 -4.57
C LYS A 531 10.36 -25.68 -4.89
N GLN A 532 10.49 -24.73 -5.83
CA GLN A 532 11.77 -24.09 -6.15
C GLN A 532 12.36 -23.41 -4.91
N LEU A 533 11.54 -22.65 -4.17
CA LEU A 533 12.00 -21.97 -2.97
C LEU A 533 12.48 -22.96 -1.88
N ALA A 534 11.76 -24.04 -1.69
CA ALA A 534 12.14 -25.09 -0.74
C ALA A 534 13.46 -25.78 -1.14
N GLN A 535 13.69 -26.00 -2.43
CA GLN A 535 14.92 -26.63 -2.96
C GLN A 535 16.18 -25.76 -2.75
N LEU A 536 16.02 -24.42 -2.64
CA LEU A 536 17.12 -23.51 -2.34
C LEU A 536 17.57 -23.55 -0.86
N GLY A 537 16.85 -24.26 -0.01
CA GLY A 537 17.15 -24.45 1.39
C GLY A 537 16.61 -23.36 2.34
N PRO A 538 16.80 -23.52 3.67
CA PRO A 538 16.20 -22.65 4.67
C PRO A 538 16.59 -21.17 4.56
N ASP A 539 17.80 -20.88 4.12
CA ASP A 539 18.29 -19.51 3.96
C ASP A 539 17.57 -18.75 2.85
N ALA A 540 16.99 -19.45 1.89
CA ALA A 540 16.27 -18.85 0.77
C ALA A 540 15.00 -18.08 1.19
N TYR A 541 14.44 -18.38 2.35
CA TYR A 541 13.31 -17.62 2.90
C TYR A 541 13.69 -16.25 3.47
N THR A 542 14.98 -15.95 3.54
CA THR A 542 15.51 -14.66 3.99
C THR A 542 16.28 -13.91 2.91
N LYS A 543 16.82 -14.61 1.91
CA LYS A 543 17.60 -14.05 0.79
C LYS A 543 16.68 -13.71 -0.38
N GLU A 544 16.81 -12.50 -0.91
CA GLU A 544 16.03 -12.06 -2.07
C GLU A 544 16.30 -12.94 -3.30
N SER A 545 15.21 -13.46 -3.86
CA SER A 545 15.22 -14.32 -5.06
C SER A 545 13.89 -14.22 -5.78
N GLY A 546 13.84 -14.59 -7.07
CA GLY A 546 12.59 -14.57 -7.82
C GLY A 546 11.47 -15.40 -7.18
N PRO A 547 11.70 -16.64 -6.73
CA PRO A 547 10.72 -17.42 -5.99
C PRO A 547 10.22 -16.74 -4.70
N LEU A 548 11.13 -16.19 -3.89
CA LEU A 548 10.75 -15.50 -2.65
C LEU A 548 9.94 -14.23 -2.93
N ASN A 549 10.35 -13.46 -3.94
CA ASN A 549 9.65 -12.24 -4.36
C ASN A 549 8.24 -12.54 -4.91
N TYR A 550 8.06 -13.67 -5.58
CA TYR A 550 6.73 -14.13 -5.98
C TYR A 550 5.81 -14.41 -4.77
N ILE A 551 6.29 -15.13 -3.77
CA ILE A 551 5.53 -15.40 -2.54
C ILE A 551 5.22 -14.09 -1.80
N ARG A 552 6.21 -13.19 -1.70
CA ARG A 552 6.01 -11.86 -1.15
C ARG A 552 4.92 -11.08 -1.89
N ALA A 553 4.93 -11.10 -3.23
CA ALA A 553 3.93 -10.44 -4.05
C ALA A 553 2.52 -10.97 -3.78
N LEU A 554 2.37 -12.29 -3.59
CA LEU A 554 1.08 -12.90 -3.23
C LEU A 554 0.60 -12.47 -1.84
N ILE A 555 1.49 -12.40 -0.85
CA ILE A 555 1.16 -11.94 0.50
C ILE A 555 0.75 -10.45 0.47
N ASP A 556 1.57 -9.61 -0.18
CA ASP A 556 1.32 -8.18 -0.33
C ASP A 556 -0.01 -7.89 -1.03
N SER A 557 -0.30 -8.61 -2.12
CA SER A 557 -1.56 -8.48 -2.87
C SER A 557 -2.76 -8.84 -2.00
N GLN A 558 -2.75 -10.00 -1.35
CA GLN A 558 -3.86 -10.42 -0.49
C GLN A 558 -4.12 -9.43 0.65
N ALA A 559 -3.06 -8.96 1.32
CA ALA A 559 -3.19 -7.95 2.36
C ALA A 559 -3.69 -6.60 1.81
N GLY A 560 -3.23 -6.21 0.61
CA GLY A 560 -3.64 -4.96 -0.06
C GLY A 560 -5.09 -4.99 -0.55
N ASP A 561 -5.57 -6.15 -1.02
CA ASP A 561 -6.92 -6.38 -1.53
C ASP A 561 -7.95 -6.62 -0.40
N GLY A 562 -7.52 -6.53 0.85
CA GLY A 562 -8.41 -6.56 2.02
C GLY A 562 -8.80 -7.96 2.47
N ALA A 563 -7.89 -8.92 2.41
CA ALA A 563 -8.05 -10.19 3.11
C ALA A 563 -8.16 -9.99 4.63
N ASP A 564 -9.11 -10.66 5.27
CA ASP A 564 -9.18 -10.71 6.73
C ASP A 564 -8.21 -11.76 7.30
N TYR A 565 -7.92 -12.81 6.52
CA TYR A 565 -6.93 -13.84 6.78
C TYR A 565 -6.16 -14.20 5.50
N ILE A 566 -4.88 -14.55 5.62
CA ILE A 566 -4.06 -15.06 4.51
C ILE A 566 -3.85 -16.56 4.72
N ALA A 567 -4.50 -17.37 3.90
CA ALA A 567 -4.37 -18.82 3.97
C ALA A 567 -3.07 -19.31 3.34
N VAL A 568 -2.43 -20.27 4.00
CA VAL A 568 -1.25 -20.99 3.52
C VAL A 568 -1.54 -22.49 3.58
N ASN A 569 -1.54 -23.15 2.42
CA ASN A 569 -1.70 -24.60 2.31
C ASN A 569 -0.48 -25.22 1.60
N LEU A 570 0.14 -26.17 2.29
CA LEU A 570 1.37 -26.86 1.87
C LEU A 570 1.19 -28.37 1.71
N ASP A 571 -0.02 -28.89 1.84
CA ASP A 571 -0.29 -30.32 1.98
C ASP A 571 0.28 -31.15 0.82
N ALA A 572 0.32 -30.64 -0.40
CA ALA A 572 0.90 -31.34 -1.55
C ALA A 572 2.41 -31.68 -1.42
N PHE A 573 3.11 -31.10 -0.45
CA PHE A 573 4.52 -31.39 -0.17
C PHE A 573 4.71 -32.42 0.94
N GLY A 574 3.65 -32.84 1.63
CA GLY A 574 3.69 -33.76 2.75
C GLY A 574 3.44 -35.22 2.39
N GLU A 575 3.17 -35.54 1.12
CA GLU A 575 2.84 -36.90 0.69
C GLU A 575 3.98 -37.89 0.99
N ASP A 576 5.24 -37.48 0.72
CA ASP A 576 6.41 -38.33 0.94
C ASP A 576 7.00 -38.17 2.35
N ASN A 577 6.95 -36.96 2.93
CA ASN A 577 7.52 -36.65 4.24
C ASN A 577 6.72 -35.53 4.93
N PRO A 578 5.87 -35.88 5.91
CA PRO A 578 5.08 -34.89 6.66
C PRO A 578 5.91 -33.83 7.39
N GLN A 579 7.15 -34.14 7.81
CA GLN A 579 8.01 -33.18 8.49
C GLN A 579 8.41 -32.01 7.58
N THR A 580 8.57 -32.24 6.28
CA THR A 580 8.86 -31.19 5.30
C THR A 580 7.77 -30.11 5.32
N THR A 581 6.49 -30.50 5.39
CA THR A 581 5.38 -29.56 5.42
C THR A 581 5.36 -28.77 6.73
N VAL A 582 5.73 -29.38 7.85
CA VAL A 582 5.85 -28.69 9.14
C VAL A 582 6.93 -27.62 9.08
N ASP A 583 8.12 -27.96 8.58
CA ASP A 583 9.26 -27.05 8.52
C ASP A 583 8.98 -25.89 7.54
N MET A 584 8.36 -26.19 6.41
CA MET A 584 7.91 -25.16 5.46
C MET A 584 6.86 -24.24 6.10
N MET A 585 5.86 -24.78 6.82
CA MET A 585 4.83 -23.97 7.45
C MET A 585 5.42 -22.93 8.41
N ARG A 586 6.41 -23.32 9.22
CA ARG A 586 7.12 -22.36 10.08
C ARG A 586 7.74 -21.21 9.30
N GLN A 587 8.33 -21.48 8.13
CA GLN A 587 8.90 -20.42 7.29
C GLN A 587 7.80 -19.52 6.73
N TYR A 588 6.72 -20.08 6.19
CA TYR A 588 5.61 -19.28 5.64
C TYR A 588 4.90 -18.45 6.70
N VAL A 589 4.78 -18.94 7.93
CA VAL A 589 4.28 -18.17 9.08
C VAL A 589 5.11 -16.90 9.28
N LYS A 590 6.45 -17.02 9.27
CA LYS A 590 7.36 -15.87 9.37
C LYS A 590 7.18 -14.88 8.21
N LEU A 591 7.01 -15.38 6.99
CA LEU A 591 6.77 -14.54 5.81
C LEU A 591 5.46 -13.77 5.91
N VAL A 592 4.36 -14.43 6.31
CA VAL A 592 3.05 -13.78 6.47
C VAL A 592 3.12 -12.73 7.60
N ARG A 593 3.74 -13.04 8.72
CA ARG A 593 3.95 -12.09 9.82
C ARG A 593 4.74 -10.85 9.34
N LYS A 594 5.79 -11.06 8.55
CA LYS A 594 6.66 -10.00 8.02
C LYS A 594 5.99 -9.11 6.97
N TRP A 595 5.22 -9.70 6.05
CA TRP A 595 4.71 -9.00 4.87
C TRP A 595 3.18 -8.85 4.82
N GLY A 596 2.46 -9.54 5.69
CA GLY A 596 0.99 -9.51 5.73
C GLY A 596 0.37 -8.22 6.28
N LYS A 597 1.17 -7.20 6.62
CA LYS A 597 0.68 -5.88 7.11
C LYS A 597 -0.29 -5.99 8.29
N GLY A 598 -0.05 -6.95 9.18
CA GLY A 598 -0.90 -7.21 10.34
C GLY A 598 -2.19 -7.98 10.03
N VAL A 599 -2.37 -8.51 8.82
CA VAL A 599 -3.40 -9.50 8.50
C VAL A 599 -2.96 -10.84 9.07
N PRO A 600 -3.80 -11.52 9.89
CA PRO A 600 -3.44 -12.79 10.50
C PRO A 600 -3.43 -13.94 9.49
N ILE A 601 -2.64 -14.96 9.79
CA ILE A 601 -2.58 -16.17 8.98
C ILE A 601 -3.82 -17.04 9.18
N CYS A 602 -4.25 -17.72 8.11
CA CYS A 602 -5.06 -18.92 8.18
C CYS A 602 -4.14 -20.12 7.91
N LEU A 603 -3.89 -20.92 8.94
CA LEU A 603 -3.15 -22.19 8.83
C LEU A 603 -4.08 -23.22 8.18
N ASP A 604 -3.78 -23.62 6.96
CA ASP A 604 -4.63 -24.50 6.17
C ASP A 604 -3.92 -25.83 5.89
N SER A 605 -4.34 -26.89 6.57
CA SER A 605 -3.77 -28.22 6.40
C SER A 605 -4.73 -29.33 6.83
N SER A 606 -4.64 -30.46 6.16
CA SER A 606 -5.28 -31.71 6.58
C SER A 606 -4.54 -32.40 7.75
N ASN A 607 -3.27 -32.01 7.99
CA ASN A 607 -2.39 -32.61 9.01
C ASN A 607 -2.36 -31.74 10.28
N ASP A 608 -2.85 -32.28 11.39
CA ASP A 608 -2.88 -31.59 12.68
C ASP A 608 -1.49 -31.14 13.17
N ALA A 609 -0.41 -31.90 12.88
CA ALA A 609 0.94 -31.50 13.31
C ALA A 609 1.38 -30.18 12.64
N VAL A 610 1.04 -29.99 11.37
CA VAL A 610 1.32 -28.75 10.62
C VAL A 610 0.55 -27.57 11.24
N LEU A 611 -0.72 -27.80 11.61
CA LEU A 611 -1.55 -26.78 12.25
C LEU A 611 -1.01 -26.37 13.62
N ILE A 612 -0.61 -27.37 14.44
CA ILE A 612 -0.08 -27.15 15.79
C ILE A 612 1.25 -26.40 15.74
N GLU A 613 2.17 -26.84 14.89
CA GLU A 613 3.49 -26.20 14.80
C GLU A 613 3.42 -24.82 14.14
N GLY A 614 2.53 -24.62 13.17
CA GLY A 614 2.23 -23.31 12.62
C GLY A 614 1.64 -22.35 13.64
N LEU A 615 0.75 -22.83 14.52
CA LEU A 615 0.17 -22.03 15.60
C LEU A 615 1.22 -21.63 16.65
N LYS A 616 2.11 -22.55 17.05
CA LYS A 616 3.24 -22.25 17.92
C LYS A 616 4.14 -21.17 17.31
N GLU A 617 4.55 -21.34 16.06
CA GLU A 617 5.39 -20.38 15.36
C GLU A 617 4.73 -19.00 15.21
N TRP A 618 3.40 -18.92 15.04
CA TRP A 618 2.69 -17.65 14.93
C TRP A 618 2.84 -16.81 16.20
N TYR A 619 2.83 -17.46 17.36
CA TYR A 619 2.98 -16.82 18.67
C TYR A 619 4.43 -16.75 19.19
N ASP A 620 5.38 -17.37 18.49
CA ASP A 620 6.82 -17.26 18.83
C ASP A 620 7.40 -15.92 18.32
N THR A 621 6.94 -14.85 18.96
CA THR A 621 7.38 -13.48 18.67
C THR A 621 7.10 -12.55 19.84
N SER A 622 7.87 -11.46 19.94
CA SER A 622 7.62 -10.36 20.88
C SER A 622 6.62 -9.32 20.34
N GLU A 623 6.20 -9.45 19.08
CA GLU A 623 5.23 -8.56 18.47
C GLU A 623 3.81 -8.91 18.89
N ASP A 624 2.92 -7.92 19.00
CA ASP A 624 1.49 -8.14 19.17
C ASP A 624 0.89 -8.61 17.84
N VAL A 625 0.48 -9.90 17.81
CA VAL A 625 -0.09 -10.53 16.63
C VAL A 625 -1.59 -10.76 16.78
N LYS A 626 -2.34 -10.53 15.71
CA LYS A 626 -3.78 -10.79 15.70
C LYS A 626 -4.07 -12.29 15.75
N GLN A 627 -5.28 -12.61 16.21
CA GLN A 627 -5.78 -13.98 16.31
C GLN A 627 -5.75 -14.69 14.94
N PRO A 628 -5.03 -15.83 14.80
CA PRO A 628 -4.98 -16.61 13.57
C PRO A 628 -6.22 -17.49 13.43
N LEU A 629 -6.44 -18.01 12.21
CA LEU A 629 -7.48 -18.96 11.88
C LEU A 629 -6.87 -20.32 11.59
N ILE A 630 -7.46 -21.39 12.09
CA ILE A 630 -7.08 -22.78 11.77
C ILE A 630 -8.11 -23.37 10.80
N ASN A 631 -7.66 -23.89 9.68
CA ASN A 631 -8.44 -24.65 8.70
C ASN A 631 -7.82 -26.06 8.55
N SER A 632 -8.41 -27.13 9.13
CA SER A 632 -9.71 -27.19 9.77
C SER A 632 -9.68 -28.13 10.99
N ILE A 633 -10.64 -27.94 11.87
CA ILE A 633 -10.94 -28.89 12.94
C ILE A 633 -12.15 -29.74 12.52
N LYS A 634 -12.01 -31.05 12.59
CA LYS A 634 -13.06 -32.02 12.22
C LYS A 634 -13.58 -32.70 13.49
N VAL A 635 -14.74 -33.35 13.41
CA VAL A 635 -15.33 -34.04 14.57
C VAL A 635 -14.36 -35.05 15.21
N TYR A 636 -13.55 -35.71 14.40
CA TYR A 636 -12.57 -36.72 14.89
C TYR A 636 -11.21 -36.14 15.31
N THR A 637 -10.95 -34.83 15.02
CA THR A 637 -9.71 -34.18 15.47
C THR A 637 -9.94 -33.17 16.60
N MET A 638 -11.21 -32.88 16.94
CA MET A 638 -11.52 -31.85 17.93
C MET A 638 -10.95 -32.14 19.35
N ASP A 639 -10.79 -33.40 19.73
CA ASP A 639 -10.22 -33.78 21.02
C ASP A 639 -8.73 -33.48 21.15
N LYS A 640 -8.03 -33.37 20.01
CA LYS A 640 -6.63 -32.99 19.93
C LYS A 640 -6.45 -31.49 19.75
N MET A 641 -7.32 -30.86 18.95
CA MET A 641 -7.11 -29.48 18.56
C MET A 641 -7.74 -28.46 19.51
N LEU A 642 -8.97 -28.68 19.99
CA LEU A 642 -9.67 -27.69 20.83
C LEU A 642 -8.95 -27.41 22.18
N PRO A 643 -8.30 -28.38 22.84
CA PRO A 643 -7.55 -28.09 24.07
C PRO A 643 -6.46 -27.05 23.94
N LEU A 644 -5.90 -26.85 22.75
CA LEU A 644 -4.87 -25.84 22.48
C LEU A 644 -5.36 -24.40 22.74
N LYS A 645 -6.69 -24.19 22.87
CA LYS A 645 -7.27 -22.89 23.24
C LYS A 645 -6.77 -22.38 24.59
N LYS A 646 -6.32 -23.27 25.48
CA LYS A 646 -5.75 -22.88 26.78
C LYS A 646 -4.44 -22.13 26.66
N ASP A 647 -3.64 -22.49 25.64
CA ASP A 647 -2.30 -21.96 25.44
C ASP A 647 -2.25 -20.88 24.34
N TYR A 648 -3.16 -20.96 23.36
CA TYR A 648 -3.16 -20.09 22.16
C TYR A 648 -4.55 -19.53 21.89
N ASN A 649 -4.63 -18.22 21.61
CA ASN A 649 -5.88 -17.56 21.22
C ASN A 649 -6.09 -17.66 19.71
N TYR A 650 -6.92 -18.59 19.22
CA TYR A 650 -7.20 -18.80 17.80
C TYR A 650 -8.68 -18.96 17.52
N ALA A 651 -9.07 -18.66 16.27
CA ALA A 651 -10.34 -19.04 15.66
C ALA A 651 -10.15 -20.26 14.76
N PHE A 652 -11.22 -20.96 14.44
CA PHE A 652 -11.12 -22.15 13.59
C PHE A 652 -12.30 -22.37 12.67
N ILE A 653 -12.02 -23.04 11.54
CA ILE A 653 -13.02 -23.59 10.63
C ILE A 653 -13.32 -25.02 11.09
N GLY A 654 -14.57 -25.24 11.47
CA GLY A 654 -15.11 -26.59 11.79
C GLY A 654 -15.64 -27.23 10.52
N LEU A 655 -14.90 -28.16 9.95
CA LEU A 655 -15.28 -28.87 8.74
C LEU A 655 -16.29 -29.99 9.07
N LEU A 656 -17.46 -29.92 8.47
CA LEU A 656 -18.59 -30.82 8.78
C LEU A 656 -18.46 -32.17 8.06
N ILE A 657 -17.43 -32.93 8.44
CA ILE A 657 -17.16 -34.28 7.95
C ILE A 657 -16.86 -35.26 9.08
N THR A 658 -17.06 -36.55 8.82
CA THR A 658 -16.65 -37.67 9.69
C THR A 658 -15.56 -38.48 8.99
N GLU A 659 -14.85 -39.31 9.75
CA GLU A 659 -13.75 -40.14 9.25
C GLU A 659 -14.24 -41.22 8.27
N ASP A 660 -15.41 -41.78 8.52
CA ASP A 660 -16.05 -42.83 7.77
C ASP A 660 -16.81 -42.35 6.49
N LYS A 661 -17.11 -41.02 6.41
CA LYS A 661 -17.80 -40.41 5.28
C LYS A 661 -16.99 -39.19 4.79
N PRO A 662 -15.96 -39.38 3.95
CA PRO A 662 -15.22 -38.24 3.38
C PRO A 662 -16.10 -37.43 2.41
N THR A 663 -15.67 -36.23 2.09
CA THR A 663 -16.31 -35.38 1.08
C THR A 663 -16.16 -36.02 -0.31
N GLY A 664 -17.25 -36.05 -1.09
CA GLY A 664 -17.23 -36.55 -2.45
C GLY A 664 -18.40 -37.49 -2.80
N PRO A 665 -18.40 -38.13 -3.97
CA PRO A 665 -19.50 -38.95 -4.46
C PRO A 665 -19.88 -40.12 -3.56
N GLY A 666 -19.00 -40.58 -2.69
CA GLY A 666 -19.27 -41.66 -1.73
C GLY A 666 -19.75 -41.20 -0.34
N GLY A 667 -19.72 -39.89 -0.06
CA GLY A 667 -20.05 -39.31 1.26
C GLY A 667 -21.26 -38.39 1.21
N SER A 668 -22.47 -38.94 1.01
CA SER A 668 -23.68 -38.11 0.97
C SER A 668 -24.16 -37.81 2.37
N TYR A 669 -23.90 -36.60 2.86
CA TYR A 669 -24.51 -36.09 4.10
C TYR A 669 -25.84 -35.43 3.80
N SER A 670 -26.88 -35.74 4.58
CA SER A 670 -28.12 -34.96 4.60
C SER A 670 -27.91 -33.63 5.32
N VAL A 671 -28.83 -32.68 5.08
CA VAL A 671 -28.83 -31.39 5.84
C VAL A 671 -28.90 -31.63 7.36
N SER A 672 -29.60 -32.67 7.80
CA SER A 672 -29.74 -33.00 9.22
C SER A 672 -28.43 -33.54 9.81
N GLU A 673 -27.71 -34.39 9.07
CA GLU A 673 -26.40 -34.88 9.50
C GLU A 673 -25.37 -33.76 9.58
N LEU A 674 -25.25 -32.90 8.55
CA LEU A 674 -24.35 -31.76 8.57
C LEU A 674 -24.66 -30.81 9.73
N TYR A 675 -25.94 -30.55 9.99
CA TYR A 675 -26.33 -29.70 11.12
C TYR A 675 -26.01 -30.38 12.46
N TYR A 676 -26.17 -31.69 12.58
CA TYR A 676 -25.79 -32.42 13.78
C TYR A 676 -24.28 -32.37 14.04
N LEU A 677 -23.44 -32.47 13.00
CA LEU A 677 -21.99 -32.28 13.12
C LEU A 677 -21.65 -30.87 13.57
N ALA A 678 -22.33 -29.86 13.02
CA ALA A 678 -22.19 -28.48 13.43
C ALA A 678 -22.48 -28.28 14.93
N GLN A 679 -23.58 -28.88 15.41
CA GLN A 679 -23.93 -28.82 16.84
C GLN A 679 -22.90 -29.54 17.72
N ARG A 680 -22.35 -30.66 17.29
CA ARG A 680 -21.30 -31.37 18.03
C ARG A 680 -20.05 -30.54 18.20
N ILE A 681 -19.55 -29.95 17.11
CA ILE A 681 -18.37 -29.08 17.15
C ILE A 681 -18.64 -27.86 18.02
N PHE A 682 -19.76 -27.18 17.81
CA PHE A 682 -20.13 -25.98 18.56
C PHE A 682 -20.24 -26.24 20.06
N ASN A 683 -21.04 -27.24 20.46
CA ASN A 683 -21.28 -27.53 21.86
C ASN A 683 -20.00 -27.93 22.60
N LYS A 684 -19.09 -28.63 21.93
CA LYS A 684 -17.80 -28.99 22.53
C LYS A 684 -16.86 -27.80 22.64
N ALA A 685 -16.72 -27.01 21.57
CA ALA A 685 -15.85 -25.85 21.54
C ALA A 685 -16.28 -24.79 22.57
N VAL A 686 -17.57 -24.47 22.63
CA VAL A 686 -18.09 -23.43 23.54
C VAL A 686 -18.19 -23.98 24.96
N GLY A 687 -18.80 -25.17 25.14
CA GLY A 687 -19.13 -25.72 26.47
C GLY A 687 -17.91 -26.25 27.25
N GLN A 688 -16.88 -26.75 26.54
CA GLN A 688 -15.74 -27.36 27.22
C GLN A 688 -14.44 -26.56 27.11
N PHE A 689 -14.26 -25.81 26.04
CA PHE A 689 -13.00 -25.10 25.75
C PHE A 689 -13.12 -23.60 25.74
N GLY A 690 -14.31 -23.02 25.96
CA GLY A 690 -14.51 -21.59 26.14
C GLY A 690 -14.35 -20.75 24.87
N PHE A 691 -14.50 -21.34 23.70
CA PHE A 691 -14.55 -20.58 22.46
C PHE A 691 -15.77 -19.68 22.43
N LYS A 692 -15.60 -18.47 21.92
CA LYS A 692 -16.73 -17.59 21.61
C LYS A 692 -17.38 -18.06 20.31
N PRO A 693 -18.70 -17.91 20.14
CA PRO A 693 -19.36 -18.21 18.88
C PRO A 693 -18.70 -17.55 17.66
N SER A 694 -18.22 -16.29 17.81
CA SER A 694 -17.53 -15.55 16.76
C SER A 694 -16.13 -16.06 16.39
N GLU A 695 -15.61 -17.05 17.11
CA GLU A 695 -14.33 -17.70 16.82
C GLU A 695 -14.52 -19.02 16.05
N ILE A 696 -15.77 -19.38 15.75
CA ILE A 696 -16.15 -20.64 15.11
C ILE A 696 -16.71 -20.37 13.72
N PHE A 697 -16.09 -20.95 12.71
CA PHE A 697 -16.50 -20.92 11.32
C PHE A 697 -16.91 -22.31 10.90
N LEU A 698 -18.18 -22.55 10.56
CA LEU A 698 -18.66 -23.88 10.17
C LEU A 698 -18.70 -24.00 8.66
N ASP A 699 -18.02 -25.00 8.11
CA ASP A 699 -17.92 -25.26 6.67
C ASP A 699 -18.68 -26.53 6.27
N SER A 700 -19.77 -26.35 5.53
CA SER A 700 -20.62 -27.44 5.03
C SER A 700 -20.09 -28.07 3.74
N THR A 701 -18.89 -27.72 3.33
CA THR A 701 -18.19 -28.12 2.11
C THR A 701 -18.82 -27.60 0.81
N VAL A 702 -17.97 -27.44 -0.20
CA VAL A 702 -18.38 -27.03 -1.56
C VAL A 702 -18.02 -28.13 -2.54
N PHE A 703 -18.98 -28.52 -3.33
CA PHE A 703 -18.79 -29.43 -4.44
C PHE A 703 -18.82 -28.67 -5.78
N PRO A 704 -18.04 -29.09 -6.80
CA PRO A 704 -18.07 -28.44 -8.10
C PRO A 704 -19.47 -28.48 -8.72
N ILE A 705 -20.01 -27.32 -9.07
CA ILE A 705 -21.36 -27.20 -9.61
C ILE A 705 -21.54 -27.93 -10.97
N ALA A 706 -20.42 -28.08 -11.72
CA ALA A 706 -20.38 -28.79 -12.98
C ALA A 706 -20.76 -30.28 -12.85
N ILE A 707 -20.52 -30.88 -11.71
CA ILE A 707 -20.74 -32.29 -11.43
C ILE A 707 -21.66 -32.50 -10.22
N ASP A 708 -22.36 -31.46 -9.78
CA ASP A 708 -23.38 -31.51 -8.72
C ASP A 708 -24.66 -32.19 -9.22
N MET A 709 -24.56 -33.48 -9.48
CA MET A 709 -25.68 -34.32 -9.89
C MET A 709 -25.80 -35.47 -8.90
N PRO A 710 -26.95 -35.58 -8.19
CA PRO A 710 -27.21 -36.73 -7.34
C PRO A 710 -27.24 -38.03 -8.15
N MET A 711 -26.55 -39.04 -7.67
CA MET A 711 -26.50 -40.35 -8.32
C MET A 711 -27.81 -41.15 -8.18
N GLU A 712 -28.63 -40.80 -7.18
CA GLU A 712 -29.87 -41.49 -6.87
C GLU A 712 -31.09 -40.55 -6.94
N PRO A 713 -32.24 -40.99 -7.48
CA PRO A 713 -33.48 -40.22 -7.46
C PRO A 713 -33.92 -39.90 -6.02
N GLY A 714 -34.38 -38.67 -5.80
CA GLY A 714 -34.86 -38.24 -4.49
C GLY A 714 -33.74 -37.67 -3.56
N VAL A 715 -32.50 -37.82 -3.94
CA VAL A 715 -31.36 -37.24 -3.15
C VAL A 715 -31.14 -35.79 -3.56
N PRO A 716 -31.10 -34.84 -2.60
CA PRO A 716 -30.80 -33.44 -2.90
C PRO A 716 -29.38 -33.22 -3.40
N GLY A 717 -29.16 -32.18 -4.23
CA GLY A 717 -27.85 -31.78 -4.70
C GLY A 717 -26.92 -31.29 -3.58
N TYR A 718 -25.62 -31.31 -3.85
CA TYR A 718 -24.59 -30.85 -2.88
C TYR A 718 -24.74 -29.36 -2.56
N THR A 719 -24.96 -28.50 -3.54
CA THR A 719 -25.18 -27.07 -3.35
C THR A 719 -26.42 -26.80 -2.50
N TYR A 720 -27.54 -27.50 -2.77
CA TYR A 720 -28.74 -27.42 -1.95
C TYR A 720 -28.44 -27.77 -0.48
N ARG A 721 -27.79 -28.93 -0.25
CA ARG A 721 -27.46 -29.37 1.12
C ARG A 721 -26.55 -28.40 1.87
N ALA A 722 -25.55 -27.91 1.20
CA ALA A 722 -24.64 -26.91 1.79
C ALA A 722 -25.37 -25.63 2.20
N PHE A 723 -26.19 -25.08 1.32
CA PHE A 723 -26.91 -23.82 1.57
C PHE A 723 -28.00 -23.97 2.63
N GLU A 724 -28.81 -25.04 2.57
CA GLU A 724 -29.83 -25.30 3.61
C GLU A 724 -29.21 -25.59 4.99
N THR A 725 -28.02 -26.18 5.02
CA THR A 725 -27.27 -26.36 6.30
C THR A 725 -26.86 -25.02 6.87
N ILE A 726 -26.32 -24.10 6.04
CA ILE A 726 -25.96 -22.73 6.45
C ILE A 726 -27.19 -22.02 7.02
N LYS A 727 -28.31 -22.06 6.28
CA LYS A 727 -29.57 -21.45 6.71
C LYS A 727 -30.04 -21.99 8.06
N LYS A 728 -29.94 -23.32 8.26
CA LYS A 728 -30.32 -23.98 9.51
C LYS A 728 -29.41 -23.56 10.67
N ILE A 729 -28.09 -23.49 10.48
CA ILE A 729 -27.12 -23.01 11.47
C ILE A 729 -27.43 -21.55 11.85
N LYS A 730 -27.63 -20.69 10.87
CA LYS A 730 -27.89 -19.25 11.09
C LYS A 730 -29.25 -18.98 11.73
N SER A 731 -30.20 -19.88 11.59
CA SER A 731 -31.53 -19.80 12.21
C SER A 731 -31.57 -20.32 13.65
N ASP A 732 -30.54 -21.04 14.12
CA ASP A 732 -30.47 -21.57 15.48
C ASP A 732 -30.07 -20.47 16.49
N PRO A 733 -30.95 -20.09 17.43
CA PRO A 733 -30.64 -19.09 18.45
C PRO A 733 -29.45 -19.49 19.36
N LYS A 734 -29.18 -20.79 19.54
CA LYS A 734 -28.04 -21.27 20.33
C LYS A 734 -26.70 -21.01 19.65
N MET A 735 -26.69 -20.99 18.32
CA MET A 735 -25.51 -20.75 17.50
C MET A 735 -25.38 -19.28 17.05
N LYS A 736 -26.11 -18.37 17.68
CA LYS A 736 -26.03 -16.95 17.34
C LYS A 736 -24.59 -16.43 17.47
N GLY A 737 -24.07 -15.86 16.39
CA GLY A 737 -22.70 -15.32 16.31
C GLY A 737 -21.67 -16.28 15.70
N VAL A 738 -22.05 -17.54 15.40
CA VAL A 738 -21.20 -18.44 14.62
C VAL A 738 -21.15 -17.99 13.16
N HIS A 739 -19.96 -18.07 12.55
CA HIS A 739 -19.76 -17.84 11.13
C HIS A 739 -19.96 -19.10 10.32
N CYS A 740 -20.42 -18.95 9.08
CA CYS A 740 -20.44 -20.04 8.10
C CYS A 740 -19.46 -19.71 6.98
N SER A 741 -18.58 -20.65 6.67
CA SER A 741 -17.52 -20.53 5.65
C SER A 741 -17.75 -21.54 4.52
N LEU A 742 -17.30 -21.16 3.32
CA LEU A 742 -17.23 -22.06 2.15
C LEU A 742 -15.97 -21.73 1.31
N GLY A 743 -15.37 -22.78 0.75
CA GLY A 743 -14.30 -22.65 -0.27
C GLY A 743 -14.90 -22.34 -1.65
N ILE A 744 -15.19 -21.07 -1.91
CA ILE A 744 -15.96 -20.62 -3.08
C ILE A 744 -15.33 -21.06 -4.41
N SER A 745 -14.02 -21.04 -4.53
CA SER A 745 -13.30 -21.43 -5.76
C SER A 745 -13.51 -22.91 -6.14
N ASN A 746 -13.87 -23.77 -5.17
CA ASN A 746 -14.18 -25.16 -5.46
C ASN A 746 -15.46 -25.31 -6.28
N SER A 747 -16.41 -24.39 -6.17
CA SER A 747 -17.68 -24.42 -6.93
C SER A 747 -17.48 -24.39 -8.44
N VAL A 748 -16.37 -23.83 -8.92
CA VAL A 748 -16.11 -23.62 -10.36
C VAL A 748 -15.07 -24.58 -10.96
N ARG A 749 -14.63 -25.57 -10.18
CA ARG A 749 -13.75 -26.63 -10.70
C ARG A 749 -14.47 -27.32 -11.88
N ASP A 750 -13.71 -27.61 -12.92
CA ASP A 750 -14.16 -28.29 -14.13
C ASP A 750 -15.13 -27.51 -15.06
N LEU A 751 -15.46 -26.24 -14.72
CA LEU A 751 -16.23 -25.41 -15.64
C LEU A 751 -15.38 -24.95 -16.86
N PRO A 752 -15.99 -24.90 -18.06
CA PRO A 752 -15.28 -24.57 -19.30
C PRO A 752 -14.85 -23.09 -19.39
N GLY A 753 -15.54 -22.18 -18.72
CA GLY A 753 -15.26 -20.76 -18.75
C GLY A 753 -16.00 -19.93 -17.68
N ARG A 754 -15.90 -18.61 -17.74
CA ARG A 754 -16.59 -17.64 -16.87
C ARG A 754 -16.49 -17.93 -15.36
N ARG A 755 -15.42 -18.61 -14.91
CA ARG A 755 -15.25 -19.10 -13.53
C ARG A 755 -15.43 -17.99 -12.49
N ILE A 756 -14.83 -16.82 -12.70
CA ILE A 756 -14.93 -15.67 -11.77
C ILE A 756 -16.39 -15.20 -11.67
N GLY A 757 -17.11 -15.12 -12.81
CA GLY A 757 -18.53 -14.76 -12.82
C GLY A 757 -19.40 -15.75 -12.05
N VAL A 758 -19.13 -17.06 -12.20
CA VAL A 758 -19.85 -18.10 -11.45
C VAL A 758 -19.52 -18.03 -9.96
N CYS A 759 -18.25 -17.79 -9.57
CA CYS A 759 -17.88 -17.56 -8.16
C CYS A 759 -18.66 -16.38 -7.55
N ARG A 760 -18.81 -15.28 -8.30
CA ARG A 760 -19.61 -14.11 -7.85
C ARG A 760 -21.07 -14.49 -7.64
N ALA A 761 -21.66 -15.20 -8.60
CA ALA A 761 -23.05 -15.66 -8.49
C ALA A 761 -23.23 -16.64 -7.32
N TYR A 762 -22.29 -17.59 -7.15
CA TYR A 762 -22.32 -18.58 -6.08
C TYR A 762 -22.21 -17.91 -4.71
N LEU A 763 -21.25 -17.01 -4.52
CA LEU A 763 -21.08 -16.25 -3.28
C LEU A 763 -22.32 -15.41 -2.96
N SER A 764 -22.82 -14.66 -3.95
CA SER A 764 -24.02 -13.84 -3.79
C SER A 764 -25.22 -14.69 -3.35
N LYS A 765 -25.40 -15.87 -3.95
CA LYS A 765 -26.50 -16.75 -3.59
C LYS A 765 -26.30 -17.39 -2.21
N ALA A 766 -25.10 -17.84 -1.87
CA ALA A 766 -24.80 -18.41 -0.56
C ALA A 766 -25.03 -17.40 0.58
N MET A 767 -24.76 -16.12 0.34
CA MET A 767 -25.04 -15.04 1.29
C MET A 767 -26.54 -14.87 1.59
N GLU A 768 -27.44 -15.15 0.62
CA GLU A 768 -28.89 -15.14 0.86
C GLU A 768 -29.32 -16.23 1.87
N TYR A 769 -28.54 -17.31 1.96
CA TYR A 769 -28.73 -18.38 2.95
C TYR A 769 -28.01 -18.11 4.28
N GLY A 770 -27.22 -17.02 4.38
CA GLY A 770 -26.58 -16.60 5.61
C GLY A 770 -25.06 -16.83 5.64
N LEU A 771 -24.41 -17.16 4.51
CA LEU A 771 -22.95 -17.23 4.44
C LEU A 771 -22.35 -15.87 4.77
N ASP A 772 -21.36 -15.83 5.68
CA ASP A 772 -20.67 -14.60 6.11
C ASP A 772 -19.15 -14.73 6.16
N ALA A 773 -18.59 -15.86 5.73
CA ALA A 773 -17.15 -16.06 5.52
C ALA A 773 -16.90 -16.84 4.23
N GLY A 774 -15.72 -16.69 3.62
CA GLY A 774 -15.37 -17.41 2.41
C GLY A 774 -13.88 -17.53 2.17
N ILE A 775 -13.44 -18.72 1.74
CA ILE A 775 -12.09 -18.92 1.20
C ILE A 775 -12.16 -18.51 -0.27
N ILE A 776 -11.53 -17.39 -0.61
CA ILE A 776 -11.70 -16.71 -1.89
C ILE A 776 -10.38 -16.13 -2.41
N ASN A 777 -10.29 -15.94 -3.72
CA ASN A 777 -9.26 -15.08 -4.27
C ASN A 777 -9.69 -13.61 -4.12
N VAL A 778 -9.11 -12.90 -3.14
CA VAL A 778 -9.47 -11.51 -2.82
C VAL A 778 -9.21 -10.55 -3.97
N ALA A 779 -8.23 -10.81 -4.85
CA ALA A 779 -7.94 -10.00 -6.02
C ALA A 779 -9.09 -9.97 -7.06
N HIS A 780 -10.03 -10.90 -6.96
CA HIS A 780 -11.21 -10.91 -7.83
C HIS A 780 -12.32 -9.99 -7.35
N HIS A 781 -12.19 -9.40 -6.17
CA HIS A 781 -13.12 -8.44 -5.58
C HIS A 781 -14.59 -8.92 -5.67
N TYR A 782 -14.84 -10.15 -5.21
CA TYR A 782 -16.19 -10.71 -5.17
C TYR A 782 -17.11 -9.81 -4.32
N GLY A 783 -18.29 -9.51 -4.81
CA GLY A 783 -19.24 -8.61 -4.16
C GLY A 783 -19.09 -7.12 -4.51
N HIS A 784 -17.98 -6.70 -5.13
CA HIS A 784 -17.81 -5.33 -5.63
C HIS A 784 -18.47 -5.11 -6.99
N VAL A 785 -18.72 -6.20 -7.71
CA VAL A 785 -19.39 -6.19 -9.01
C VAL A 785 -20.64 -7.04 -8.89
N ALA A 786 -21.78 -6.50 -9.33
CA ALA A 786 -23.02 -7.25 -9.36
C ALA A 786 -22.84 -8.54 -10.18
N PRO A 787 -23.29 -9.69 -9.69
CA PRO A 787 -23.20 -10.93 -10.43
C PRO A 787 -24.11 -10.88 -11.65
N ASP A 788 -23.72 -11.62 -12.70
CA ASP A 788 -24.52 -11.76 -13.93
C ASP A 788 -25.84 -12.48 -13.62
N PRO A 789 -27.01 -11.92 -14.00
CA PRO A 789 -28.31 -12.50 -13.71
C PRO A 789 -28.48 -13.95 -14.21
N ASP A 790 -27.95 -14.27 -15.40
CA ASP A 790 -28.04 -15.62 -15.97
C ASP A 790 -27.26 -16.64 -15.13
N LEU A 791 -26.09 -16.21 -14.60
CA LEU A 791 -25.29 -17.04 -13.71
C LEU A 791 -25.93 -17.20 -12.33
N VAL A 792 -26.58 -16.15 -11.83
CA VAL A 792 -27.38 -16.21 -10.59
C VAL A 792 -28.54 -17.18 -10.73
N GLU A 793 -29.26 -17.13 -11.85
CA GLU A 793 -30.35 -18.07 -12.12
C GLU A 793 -29.85 -19.53 -12.15
N MET A 794 -28.72 -19.77 -12.81
CA MET A 794 -28.10 -21.10 -12.85
C MET A 794 -27.76 -21.59 -11.44
N VAL A 795 -27.06 -20.80 -10.63
CA VAL A 795 -26.69 -21.18 -9.26
C VAL A 795 -27.92 -21.34 -8.37
N ASP A 796 -28.96 -20.50 -8.54
CA ASP A 796 -30.23 -20.62 -7.81
C ASP A 796 -30.93 -21.94 -8.09
N ALA A 797 -30.87 -22.41 -9.33
CA ALA A 797 -31.44 -23.72 -9.68
C ALA A 797 -30.74 -24.87 -8.94
N PHE A 798 -29.40 -24.83 -8.80
CA PHE A 798 -28.64 -25.79 -8.00
C PHE A 798 -28.93 -25.64 -6.50
N ALA A 799 -29.04 -24.39 -6.01
CA ALA A 799 -29.43 -24.13 -4.62
C ALA A 799 -30.85 -24.67 -4.26
N LYS A 800 -31.71 -24.87 -5.24
CA LYS A 800 -33.06 -25.39 -5.08
C LYS A 800 -33.21 -26.87 -5.47
N MET A 801 -32.10 -27.52 -5.79
CA MET A 801 -32.12 -28.94 -6.23
C MET A 801 -32.36 -29.89 -5.05
N ASN A 802 -33.62 -29.98 -4.63
CA ASN A 802 -34.10 -30.68 -3.44
C ASN A 802 -34.30 -32.19 -3.60
N GLY A 803 -33.86 -32.76 -4.72
CA GLY A 803 -34.05 -34.17 -5.06
C GLY A 803 -35.28 -34.44 -5.92
N SER A 804 -36.17 -33.46 -6.15
CA SER A 804 -37.28 -33.64 -7.13
C SER A 804 -36.73 -33.68 -8.55
N ALA A 805 -37.39 -34.48 -9.41
CA ALA A 805 -37.03 -34.59 -10.83
C ALA A 805 -37.12 -33.22 -11.57
N GLU A 806 -38.10 -32.41 -11.22
CA GLU A 806 -38.28 -31.08 -11.79
C GLU A 806 -37.11 -30.15 -11.50
N ALA A 807 -36.71 -30.03 -10.21
CA ALA A 807 -35.60 -29.17 -9.80
C ALA A 807 -34.27 -29.65 -10.39
N THR A 808 -34.04 -30.95 -10.43
CA THR A 808 -32.83 -31.55 -11.03
C THR A 808 -32.76 -31.26 -12.52
N ASN A 809 -33.87 -31.47 -13.27
CA ASN A 809 -33.94 -31.20 -14.70
C ASN A 809 -33.71 -29.70 -15.02
N LYS A 810 -34.26 -28.80 -14.21
CA LYS A 810 -34.03 -27.37 -14.36
C LYS A 810 -32.54 -27.02 -14.23
N ALA A 811 -31.90 -27.46 -13.17
CA ALA A 811 -30.47 -27.22 -12.91
C ALA A 811 -29.60 -27.78 -14.03
N MET A 812 -29.85 -29.03 -14.47
CA MET A 812 -29.11 -29.66 -15.56
C MET A 812 -29.31 -28.97 -16.90
N THR A 813 -30.50 -28.48 -17.18
CA THR A 813 -30.80 -27.74 -18.41
C THR A 813 -29.98 -26.43 -18.48
N LEU A 814 -29.94 -25.66 -17.38
CA LEU A 814 -29.15 -24.42 -17.30
C LEU A 814 -27.67 -24.69 -17.38
N MET A 815 -27.18 -25.74 -16.72
CA MET A 815 -25.75 -26.14 -16.83
C MET A 815 -25.42 -26.57 -18.27
N GLY A 816 -26.28 -27.35 -18.92
CA GLY A 816 -26.11 -27.76 -20.32
C GLY A 816 -26.06 -26.56 -21.27
N LYS A 817 -26.91 -25.54 -21.05
CA LYS A 817 -26.87 -24.27 -21.79
C LYS A 817 -25.54 -23.56 -21.56
N PHE A 818 -25.15 -23.36 -20.30
CA PHE A 818 -23.92 -22.72 -19.93
C PHE A 818 -22.67 -23.39 -20.55
N CYS A 819 -22.60 -24.72 -20.51
CA CYS A 819 -21.48 -25.46 -21.10
C CYS A 819 -21.40 -25.32 -22.63
N ARG A 820 -22.53 -25.30 -23.32
CA ARG A 820 -22.56 -25.07 -24.77
C ARG A 820 -22.09 -23.69 -25.17
N GLU A 821 -22.52 -22.65 -24.44
CA GLU A 821 -22.20 -21.25 -24.71
C GLU A 821 -20.72 -20.90 -24.36
N ASN A 822 -20.11 -21.66 -23.45
CA ASN A 822 -18.73 -21.38 -22.96
C ASN A 822 -17.71 -22.43 -23.37
N ARG A 823 -18.06 -23.36 -24.25
CA ARG A 823 -17.13 -24.30 -24.88
C ARG A 823 -16.06 -23.48 -25.65
N LYS A 824 -14.78 -23.61 -25.26
CA LYS A 824 -13.71 -23.12 -26.10
C LYS A 824 -13.82 -23.90 -27.42
N THR A 825 -14.12 -23.22 -28.50
CA THR A 825 -13.86 -23.76 -29.86
C THR A 825 -12.37 -24.08 -29.88
N LEU A 826 -12.04 -25.37 -30.01
CA LEU A 826 -10.71 -25.82 -30.36
C LEU A 826 -10.45 -25.24 -31.76
N ALA A 827 -9.72 -24.12 -31.84
CA ALA A 827 -9.13 -23.59 -33.05
C ALA A 827 -7.68 -24.01 -33.10
#